data_6708b3113f3ee442700dd84da1127eaa
#
_entry.id   6708b3113f3ee442700dd84da1127eaa
#
_cell.length_a   1.000
_cell.length_b   1.000
_cell.length_c   1.000
_cell.angle_alpha   90.00
_cell.angle_beta   90.00
_cell.angle_gamma   90.00
#
_symmetry.space_group_name_H-M   'P 1'
#
loop_
_entity.id
_entity.type
_entity.pdbx_description
1 polymer ?
#
loop_
_entity_poly.entity_id
_entity_poly.type
_entity_poly.pdbx_seq_one_letter_code
_entity_poly.pdbx_strand_id
1 'polypeptide(L)'
;MPIGIGADHDALADSLTRFAAREAPVERTRGQFDDLARGARPAFWEQLVGMGIPSLHLAEEYDGAGAGLLELAVALEQSGYGLIPGPLLPTVTASAVIQSHGTDAARKALLPRLAGGATAAVALGTGTVTLDGDGDEVVAGGETVPVLGAPGAEILVLAGQSGERPVWFVVSASDAGVEVLAEEGVDLTRALGRVRLSDTRIPAENVLGAGADEVAAIAAVLQCAEAVGVARWAQETSLAYAKIREQFGRPIGSFQAIKHKCAQLFIRLEVMTSSVWDAVSAADSGDRKQLALAAARTATVVRREAVDVVLEALTLLGGIGNTWEHDIHLYWRRVVSLLALGGSQDAWARRAGELALTTEREAVLGVPDRPEFRAGVAATIAEAAALDPVAARVLLADRGLVAPHYPEPYGLGADTAAQLILAEEFDRAGVPQPSTVIGEWALPSIFEYGTEEQMERLVVPTLRGEIIWCQLFSEPGAGSDLASLTTSATKVDGGWRIDGNKVWNSKAYEAHWGICLARTDRDAPKHRGISFFLVDMSAPGVEVRPLREANGDSMFNEVVLDGVFVPDADLVGAPGEGWKVARTTLANERVAMGNTPVASGYRFDPVEVARSLDPDTRHDALPALGRITSTTGALDALAHRSVLKRLSGLNPGVEASALKAASAQHITDATAQVLEWFGPEAALGGLGPDVTGGGRAAKAYLATPKLLIGGGTLEIQLNVISEQILGLPREPR
;
A
#
# COMPACT_ATOMS: atom_id res chain seq x y z
N MET A 1 -4.33 -8.27 -4.49
CA MET A 1 -4.29 -9.25 -3.36
C MET A 1 -5.52 -9.07 -2.47
N PRO A 2 -6.06 -10.13 -1.81
CA PRO A 2 -7.17 -9.95 -0.84
C PRO A 2 -6.72 -9.16 0.41
N ILE A 3 -7.67 -8.61 1.15
CA ILE A 3 -7.41 -7.89 2.41
C ILE A 3 -6.74 -8.84 3.42
N GLY A 4 -7.23 -10.06 3.56
CA GLY A 4 -6.65 -11.07 4.45
C GLY A 4 -5.30 -11.60 3.96
N ILE A 5 -4.46 -12.11 4.88
CA ILE A 5 -3.09 -12.58 4.60
C ILE A 5 -2.90 -14.05 5.02
N GLY A 6 -3.83 -14.68 5.65
CA GLY A 6 -3.67 -16.05 6.16
C GLY A 6 -4.53 -17.07 5.43
N ALA A 7 -4.22 -18.36 5.61
CA ALA A 7 -4.97 -19.47 5.01
C ALA A 7 -6.45 -19.48 5.43
N ASP A 8 -6.76 -19.06 6.67
CA ASP A 8 -8.14 -18.98 7.16
C ASP A 8 -8.91 -17.87 6.45
N HIS A 9 -8.25 -16.72 6.17
CA HIS A 9 -8.83 -15.65 5.39
C HIS A 9 -9.10 -16.06 3.94
N ASP A 10 -8.18 -16.84 3.32
CA ASP A 10 -8.37 -17.38 1.98
C ASP A 10 -9.56 -18.37 1.98
N ALA A 11 -9.69 -19.22 3.00
CA ALA A 11 -10.79 -20.17 3.12
C ALA A 11 -12.16 -19.45 3.28
N LEU A 12 -12.20 -18.36 4.08
CA LEU A 12 -13.38 -17.50 4.24
C LEU A 12 -13.75 -16.83 2.90
N ALA A 13 -12.76 -16.25 2.22
CA ALA A 13 -12.94 -15.60 0.93
C ALA A 13 -13.47 -16.57 -0.13
N ASP A 14 -12.86 -17.76 -0.24
CA ASP A 14 -13.29 -18.82 -1.15
C ASP A 14 -14.71 -19.29 -0.86
N SER A 15 -15.08 -19.42 0.42
CA SER A 15 -16.43 -19.82 0.83
C SER A 15 -17.47 -18.82 0.36
N LEU A 16 -17.21 -17.53 0.55
CA LEU A 16 -18.11 -16.46 0.12
C LEU A 16 -18.15 -16.29 -1.39
N THR A 17 -17.03 -16.45 -2.08
CA THR A 17 -16.99 -16.42 -3.55
C THR A 17 -17.86 -17.52 -4.14
N ARG A 18 -17.75 -18.76 -3.63
CA ARG A 18 -18.61 -19.87 -4.05
C ARG A 18 -20.09 -19.63 -3.71
N PHE A 19 -20.34 -19.07 -2.53
CA PHE A 19 -21.71 -18.70 -2.11
C PHE A 19 -22.31 -17.66 -3.07
N ALA A 20 -21.60 -16.55 -3.35
CA ALA A 20 -22.07 -15.49 -4.23
C ALA A 20 -22.38 -16.03 -5.65
N ALA A 21 -21.48 -16.84 -6.22
CA ALA A 21 -21.67 -17.43 -7.54
C ALA A 21 -22.90 -18.33 -7.62
N ARG A 22 -23.25 -19.05 -6.54
CA ARG A 22 -24.39 -19.96 -6.51
C ARG A 22 -25.72 -19.28 -6.15
N GLU A 23 -25.71 -18.44 -5.10
CA GLU A 23 -26.93 -17.91 -4.50
C GLU A 23 -27.29 -16.51 -4.97
N ALA A 24 -26.30 -15.70 -5.35
CA ALA A 24 -26.47 -14.30 -5.77
C ALA A 24 -25.88 -13.98 -7.14
N PRO A 25 -26.07 -14.85 -8.19
CA PRO A 25 -25.59 -14.49 -9.52
C PRO A 25 -26.26 -13.20 -10.01
N VAL A 26 -25.52 -12.35 -10.70
CA VAL A 26 -25.97 -11.01 -11.12
C VAL A 26 -27.24 -11.09 -11.99
N GLU A 27 -27.37 -12.10 -12.83
CA GLU A 27 -28.58 -12.31 -13.67
C GLU A 27 -29.83 -12.50 -12.82
N ARG A 28 -29.74 -13.19 -11.69
CA ARG A 28 -30.87 -13.33 -10.74
C ARG A 28 -31.15 -12.02 -10.04
N THR A 29 -30.11 -11.30 -9.61
CA THR A 29 -30.23 -10.00 -8.95
C THR A 29 -30.89 -8.96 -9.83
N ARG A 30 -30.62 -8.96 -11.16
CA ARG A 30 -31.28 -8.07 -12.14
C ARG A 30 -32.81 -8.20 -12.13
N GLY A 31 -33.34 -9.38 -11.87
CA GLY A 31 -34.80 -9.62 -11.80
C GLY A 31 -35.42 -9.17 -10.47
N GLN A 32 -34.63 -8.66 -9.51
CA GLN A 32 -35.09 -8.36 -8.14
C GLN A 32 -34.90 -6.88 -7.76
N PHE A 33 -34.49 -6.01 -8.68
CA PHE A 33 -34.16 -4.61 -8.35
C PHE A 33 -35.28 -3.87 -7.62
N ASP A 34 -36.54 -4.03 -8.09
CA ASP A 34 -37.70 -3.37 -7.46
C ASP A 34 -37.97 -3.87 -6.04
N ASP A 35 -37.79 -5.16 -5.79
CA ASP A 35 -37.97 -5.75 -4.44
C ASP A 35 -36.83 -5.33 -3.52
N LEU A 36 -35.59 -5.35 -4.02
CA LEU A 36 -34.42 -4.89 -3.27
C LEU A 36 -34.52 -3.40 -2.90
N ALA A 37 -34.99 -2.55 -3.82
CA ALA A 37 -35.20 -1.12 -3.55
C ALA A 37 -36.23 -0.87 -2.45
N ARG A 38 -37.24 -1.74 -2.29
CA ARG A 38 -38.23 -1.71 -1.21
C ARG A 38 -37.74 -2.34 0.11
N GLY A 39 -36.50 -2.85 0.13
CA GLY A 39 -35.89 -3.46 1.32
C GLY A 39 -36.23 -4.94 1.51
N ALA A 40 -36.70 -5.64 0.48
CA ALA A 40 -36.89 -7.07 0.55
C ALA A 40 -35.57 -7.79 0.88
N ARG A 41 -35.62 -8.73 1.82
CA ARG A 41 -34.48 -9.59 2.11
C ARG A 41 -34.27 -10.57 0.95
N PRO A 42 -33.02 -10.74 0.45
CA PRO A 42 -32.71 -11.80 -0.51
C PRO A 42 -33.05 -13.18 0.06
N ALA A 43 -33.53 -14.08 -0.79
CA ALA A 43 -33.95 -15.43 -0.38
C ALA A 43 -32.83 -16.24 0.31
N PHE A 44 -31.57 -15.88 0.07
CA PHE A 44 -30.41 -16.52 0.67
C PHE A 44 -29.97 -15.93 2.03
N TRP A 45 -30.72 -14.93 2.56
CA TRP A 45 -30.31 -14.25 3.81
C TRP A 45 -30.09 -15.20 4.98
N GLU A 46 -31.03 -16.13 5.18
CA GLU A 46 -30.94 -17.14 6.23
C GLU A 46 -29.72 -18.06 6.06
N GLN A 47 -29.28 -18.27 4.82
CA GLN A 47 -28.06 -19.05 4.56
C GLN A 47 -26.82 -18.27 4.97
N LEU A 48 -26.75 -16.95 4.69
CA LEU A 48 -25.66 -16.09 5.19
C LEU A 48 -25.59 -16.05 6.71
N VAL A 49 -26.76 -15.97 7.37
CA VAL A 49 -26.86 -16.06 8.84
C VAL A 49 -26.38 -17.41 9.33
N GLY A 50 -26.79 -18.51 8.70
CA GLY A 50 -26.33 -19.87 9.03
C GLY A 50 -24.82 -20.09 8.80
N MET A 51 -24.18 -19.30 7.96
CA MET A 51 -22.73 -19.27 7.79
C MET A 51 -22.02 -18.35 8.82
N GLY A 52 -22.77 -17.66 9.68
CA GLY A 52 -22.22 -16.74 10.68
C GLY A 52 -21.70 -15.41 10.13
N ILE A 53 -21.94 -15.10 8.85
CA ILE A 53 -21.34 -13.92 8.20
C ILE A 53 -21.77 -12.59 8.84
N PRO A 54 -23.06 -12.33 9.14
CA PRO A 54 -23.49 -11.09 9.80
C PRO A 54 -22.99 -10.94 11.24
N SER A 55 -22.58 -12.03 11.89
CA SER A 55 -22.14 -12.07 13.29
C SER A 55 -20.63 -12.33 13.48
N LEU A 56 -19.83 -12.36 12.40
CA LEU A 56 -18.39 -12.66 12.47
C LEU A 56 -17.65 -11.84 13.54
N HIS A 57 -17.87 -10.53 13.57
CA HIS A 57 -17.18 -9.58 14.45
C HIS A 57 -17.82 -9.43 15.84
N LEU A 58 -18.98 -10.02 16.06
CA LEU A 58 -19.66 -9.92 17.34
C LEU A 58 -19.01 -10.85 18.37
N ALA A 59 -18.92 -10.37 19.61
CA ALA A 59 -18.39 -11.17 20.71
C ALA A 59 -19.26 -12.43 20.95
N GLU A 60 -18.63 -13.51 21.41
CA GLU A 60 -19.31 -14.79 21.68
C GLU A 60 -20.44 -14.66 22.69
N GLU A 61 -20.32 -13.74 23.66
CA GLU A 61 -21.39 -13.45 24.66
C GLU A 61 -22.66 -12.89 24.02
N TYR A 62 -22.63 -12.46 22.75
CA TYR A 62 -23.77 -11.98 21.97
C TYR A 62 -24.09 -12.90 20.78
N ASP A 63 -23.80 -14.19 20.91
CA ASP A 63 -23.98 -15.21 19.85
C ASP A 63 -23.19 -14.94 18.56
N GLY A 64 -22.08 -14.20 18.66
CA GLY A 64 -21.15 -13.94 17.56
C GLY A 64 -20.04 -14.99 17.46
N ALA A 65 -19.21 -14.87 16.40
CA ALA A 65 -18.07 -15.75 16.21
C ALA A 65 -16.80 -15.29 16.97
N GLY A 66 -16.80 -14.10 17.57
CA GLY A 66 -15.65 -13.55 18.28
C GLY A 66 -14.45 -13.21 17.38
N ALA A 67 -14.62 -13.22 16.06
CA ALA A 67 -13.61 -12.79 15.11
C ALA A 67 -13.48 -11.25 15.13
N GLY A 68 -12.43 -10.72 14.53
CA GLY A 68 -12.21 -9.27 14.49
C GLY A 68 -12.92 -8.56 13.33
N LEU A 69 -12.64 -7.26 13.20
CA LEU A 69 -13.06 -6.52 12.02
C LEU A 69 -12.27 -6.90 10.77
N LEU A 70 -11.13 -7.57 10.90
CA LEU A 70 -10.35 -8.06 9.76
C LEU A 70 -11.12 -9.16 9.00
N GLU A 71 -11.66 -10.15 9.68
CA GLU A 71 -12.47 -11.22 9.08
C GLU A 71 -13.75 -10.66 8.46
N LEU A 72 -14.38 -9.69 9.13
CA LEU A 72 -15.54 -8.99 8.57
C LEU A 72 -15.17 -8.22 7.30
N ALA A 73 -14.00 -7.55 7.26
CA ALA A 73 -13.54 -6.84 6.07
C ALA A 73 -13.24 -7.81 4.90
N VAL A 74 -12.69 -9.00 5.16
CA VAL A 74 -12.55 -10.07 4.16
C VAL A 74 -13.92 -10.48 3.62
N ALA A 75 -14.90 -10.64 4.49
CA ALA A 75 -16.27 -10.98 4.08
C ALA A 75 -16.91 -9.87 3.22
N LEU A 76 -16.73 -8.61 3.61
CA LEU A 76 -17.24 -7.45 2.85
C LEU A 76 -16.52 -7.27 1.51
N GLU A 77 -15.21 -7.51 1.46
CA GLU A 77 -14.46 -7.53 0.21
C GLU A 77 -15.07 -8.55 -0.79
N GLN A 78 -15.37 -9.76 -0.32
CA GLN A 78 -16.03 -10.77 -1.16
C GLN A 78 -17.49 -10.41 -1.48
N SER A 79 -18.21 -9.76 -0.56
CA SER A 79 -19.54 -9.20 -0.84
C SER A 79 -19.50 -8.18 -1.98
N GLY A 80 -18.50 -7.29 -1.98
CA GLY A 80 -18.28 -6.33 -3.07
C GLY A 80 -17.88 -7.00 -4.38
N TYR A 81 -16.96 -7.96 -4.32
CA TYR A 81 -16.51 -8.74 -5.47
C TYR A 81 -17.66 -9.51 -6.14
N GLY A 82 -18.47 -10.20 -5.35
CA GLY A 82 -19.66 -10.93 -5.83
C GLY A 82 -20.90 -10.06 -6.04
N LEU A 83 -20.82 -8.75 -5.80
CA LEU A 83 -21.94 -7.81 -5.82
C LEU A 83 -23.16 -8.32 -5.04
N ILE A 84 -22.94 -8.93 -3.87
CA ILE A 84 -24.01 -9.52 -3.05
C ILE A 84 -25.06 -8.44 -2.73
N PRO A 85 -26.34 -8.65 -3.11
CA PRO A 85 -27.39 -7.67 -2.88
C PRO A 85 -27.94 -7.73 -1.45
N GLY A 86 -28.64 -6.67 -1.04
CA GLY A 86 -29.37 -6.61 0.22
C GLY A 86 -28.58 -5.99 1.37
N PRO A 87 -29.00 -6.27 2.64
CA PRO A 87 -28.68 -5.44 3.78
C PRO A 87 -27.38 -5.83 4.53
N LEU A 88 -26.45 -6.62 3.95
CA LEU A 88 -25.28 -7.09 4.71
C LEU A 88 -24.45 -5.91 5.25
N LEU A 89 -23.92 -5.04 4.38
CA LEU A 89 -23.09 -3.91 4.81
C LEU A 89 -23.77 -2.99 5.83
N PRO A 90 -25.01 -2.50 5.63
CA PRO A 90 -25.65 -1.65 6.63
C PRO A 90 -25.89 -2.37 7.95
N THR A 91 -26.24 -3.66 7.95
CA THR A 91 -26.47 -4.46 9.16
C THR A 91 -25.18 -4.63 9.98
N VAL A 92 -24.09 -5.04 9.34
CA VAL A 92 -22.81 -5.24 10.05
C VAL A 92 -22.17 -3.91 10.48
N THR A 93 -22.44 -2.82 9.77
CA THR A 93 -22.01 -1.49 10.20
C THR A 93 -22.76 -1.07 11.47
N ALA A 94 -24.08 -1.24 11.50
CA ALA A 94 -24.88 -0.92 12.68
C ALA A 94 -24.50 -1.79 13.89
N SER A 95 -24.31 -3.10 13.71
CA SER A 95 -23.91 -4.00 14.79
C SER A 95 -22.50 -3.68 15.32
N ALA A 96 -21.56 -3.32 14.46
CA ALA A 96 -20.21 -2.88 14.88
C ALA A 96 -20.28 -1.58 15.70
N VAL A 97 -21.12 -0.61 15.30
CA VAL A 97 -21.36 0.63 16.08
C VAL A 97 -22.00 0.32 17.44
N ILE A 98 -23.02 -0.53 17.48
CA ILE A 98 -23.69 -0.91 18.74
C ILE A 98 -22.69 -1.66 19.66
N GLN A 99 -21.90 -2.59 19.13
CA GLN A 99 -20.91 -3.32 19.92
C GLN A 99 -19.86 -2.39 20.53
N SER A 100 -19.36 -1.43 19.76
CA SER A 100 -18.30 -0.53 20.21
C SER A 100 -18.81 0.56 21.16
N HIS A 101 -20.02 1.07 20.96
CA HIS A 101 -20.50 2.30 21.59
C HIS A 101 -21.85 2.17 22.28
N GLY A 102 -22.51 1.02 22.17
CA GLY A 102 -23.81 0.78 22.89
C GLY A 102 -23.64 0.71 24.40
N THR A 103 -24.69 1.00 25.13
CA THR A 103 -24.78 0.68 26.55
C THR A 103 -24.79 -0.84 26.74
N ASP A 104 -24.51 -1.33 27.93
CA ASP A 104 -24.58 -2.77 28.21
C ASP A 104 -26.01 -3.33 27.99
N ALA A 105 -27.03 -2.53 28.29
CA ALA A 105 -28.42 -2.88 28.03
C ALA A 105 -28.69 -2.99 26.52
N ALA A 106 -28.30 -1.99 25.74
CA ALA A 106 -28.46 -2.01 24.30
C ALA A 106 -27.71 -3.18 23.63
N ARG A 107 -26.45 -3.45 24.02
CA ARG A 107 -25.67 -4.59 23.50
C ARG A 107 -26.41 -5.92 23.78
N LYS A 108 -26.81 -6.18 25.02
CA LYS A 108 -27.49 -7.42 25.42
C LYS A 108 -28.84 -7.60 24.73
N ALA A 109 -29.56 -6.50 24.47
CA ALA A 109 -30.88 -6.57 23.83
C ALA A 109 -30.79 -6.72 22.29
N LEU A 110 -29.81 -6.10 21.64
CA LEU A 110 -29.81 -5.92 20.19
C LEU A 110 -28.83 -6.85 19.47
N LEU A 111 -27.63 -7.08 20.02
CA LEU A 111 -26.59 -7.87 19.31
C LEU A 111 -26.98 -9.33 19.08
N PRO A 112 -27.61 -10.06 20.03
CA PRO A 112 -28.11 -11.42 19.77
C PRO A 112 -29.17 -11.47 18.67
N ARG A 113 -30.03 -10.43 18.57
CA ARG A 113 -30.99 -10.35 17.45
C ARG A 113 -30.34 -10.18 16.11
N LEU A 114 -29.27 -9.34 16.05
CA LEU A 114 -28.48 -9.12 14.84
C LEU A 114 -27.69 -10.36 14.45
N ALA A 115 -27.12 -11.08 15.43
CA ALA A 115 -26.49 -12.38 15.22
C ALA A 115 -27.49 -13.40 14.67
N GLY A 116 -28.72 -13.39 15.15
CA GLY A 116 -29.83 -14.22 14.68
C GLY A 116 -30.45 -13.80 13.35
N GLY A 117 -29.93 -12.78 12.68
CA GLY A 117 -30.34 -12.40 11.31
C GLY A 117 -31.30 -11.20 11.22
N ALA A 118 -31.58 -10.50 12.32
CA ALA A 118 -32.26 -9.23 12.23
C ALA A 118 -31.45 -8.22 11.39
N THR A 119 -32.13 -7.40 10.62
CA THR A 119 -31.50 -6.42 9.74
C THR A 119 -31.40 -5.05 10.40
N ALA A 120 -30.33 -4.32 10.10
CA ALA A 120 -30.15 -2.98 10.64
C ALA A 120 -29.61 -2.00 9.60
N ALA A 121 -29.71 -0.71 9.93
CA ALA A 121 -29.15 0.38 9.15
C ALA A 121 -28.58 1.46 10.07
N VAL A 122 -27.62 2.25 9.55
CA VAL A 122 -26.99 3.33 10.31
C VAL A 122 -27.00 4.63 9.53
N ALA A 123 -27.45 5.72 10.17
CA ALA A 123 -27.36 7.06 9.63
C ALA A 123 -25.97 7.64 9.86
N LEU A 124 -25.36 8.21 8.82
CA LEU A 124 -24.02 8.82 8.88
C LEU A 124 -24.08 10.35 9.09
N GLY A 125 -25.24 10.87 9.44
CA GLY A 125 -25.45 12.28 9.74
C GLY A 125 -26.82 12.53 10.33
N THR A 126 -27.01 13.69 10.94
CA THR A 126 -28.22 14.03 11.69
C THR A 126 -29.42 14.40 10.81
N GLY A 127 -29.19 14.91 9.59
CA GLY A 127 -30.27 15.50 8.79
C GLY A 127 -30.89 16.70 9.53
N THR A 128 -32.23 16.68 9.65
CA THR A 128 -33.02 17.67 10.45
C THR A 128 -33.47 17.11 11.77
N VAL A 129 -33.00 15.95 12.17
CA VAL A 129 -33.39 15.30 13.43
C VAL A 129 -32.85 16.10 14.61
N THR A 130 -33.76 16.48 15.53
CA THR A 130 -33.45 17.12 16.81
C THR A 130 -33.82 16.18 17.96
N LEU A 131 -33.09 16.32 19.06
CA LEU A 131 -33.31 15.60 20.31
C LEU A 131 -33.59 16.60 21.40
N ASP A 132 -34.77 16.47 22.00
CA ASP A 132 -35.23 17.29 23.13
C ASP A 132 -35.39 16.42 24.40
N GLY A 133 -34.98 16.95 25.55
CA GLY A 133 -35.04 16.28 26.85
C GLY A 133 -33.67 15.96 27.42
N ASP A 134 -33.66 15.72 28.70
CA ASP A 134 -32.53 15.29 29.51
C ASP A 134 -33.00 14.21 30.52
N GLY A 135 -32.12 13.28 30.88
CA GLY A 135 -32.42 12.23 31.85
C GLY A 135 -32.80 10.89 31.21
N ASP A 136 -33.86 10.26 31.76
CA ASP A 136 -34.20 8.86 31.46
C ASP A 136 -34.89 8.64 30.09
N GLU A 137 -35.33 9.70 29.43
CA GLU A 137 -36.00 9.65 28.13
C GLU A 137 -35.69 10.90 27.29
N VAL A 138 -35.41 10.68 26.02
CA VAL A 138 -35.18 11.72 25.00
C VAL A 138 -36.27 11.61 23.93
N VAL A 139 -36.76 12.74 23.41
CA VAL A 139 -37.75 12.78 22.32
C VAL A 139 -37.09 13.24 21.05
N ALA A 140 -37.26 12.47 19.97
CA ALA A 140 -36.71 12.77 18.64
C ALA A 140 -37.78 13.22 17.66
N GLY A 141 -37.50 14.26 16.87
CA GLY A 141 -38.33 14.73 15.77
C GLY A 141 -37.50 15.21 14.58
N GLY A 142 -37.99 15.04 13.36
CA GLY A 142 -37.31 15.46 12.13
C GLY A 142 -37.09 14.32 11.15
N GLU A 143 -36.21 14.52 10.17
CA GLU A 143 -35.92 13.56 9.10
C GLU A 143 -34.39 13.39 8.91
N THR A 144 -33.97 12.13 8.76
CA THR A 144 -32.57 11.78 8.60
C THR A 144 -32.03 12.20 7.22
N VAL A 145 -30.68 12.21 7.08
CA VAL A 145 -30.03 12.06 5.77
C VAL A 145 -30.45 10.73 5.11
N PRO A 146 -30.19 10.52 3.81
CA PRO A 146 -30.36 9.19 3.20
C PRO A 146 -29.60 8.10 3.96
N VAL A 147 -30.28 7.01 4.30
CA VAL A 147 -29.76 5.89 5.09
C VAL A 147 -29.79 4.62 4.25
N LEU A 148 -28.61 4.04 4.02
CA LEU A 148 -28.48 2.79 3.30
C LEU A 148 -29.11 1.65 4.10
N GLY A 149 -30.01 0.91 3.47
CA GLY A 149 -30.68 -0.23 4.09
C GLY A 149 -31.85 0.11 5.00
N ALA A 150 -32.21 1.40 5.20
CA ALA A 150 -33.32 1.76 6.05
C ALA A 150 -34.65 1.07 5.68
N PRO A 151 -35.05 1.03 4.38
CA PRO A 151 -36.16 0.16 4.01
C PRO A 151 -35.81 -1.31 4.27
N GLY A 152 -36.64 -1.99 5.05
CA GLY A 152 -36.43 -3.39 5.44
C GLY A 152 -35.54 -3.61 6.67
N ALA A 153 -34.95 -2.56 7.27
CA ALA A 153 -34.25 -2.67 8.55
C ALA A 153 -35.26 -2.80 9.72
N GLU A 154 -34.94 -3.70 10.63
CA GLU A 154 -35.69 -3.85 11.90
C GLU A 154 -35.13 -2.91 12.98
N ILE A 155 -33.83 -2.67 12.96
CA ILE A 155 -33.09 -1.86 13.92
C ILE A 155 -32.43 -0.69 13.18
N LEU A 156 -32.69 0.52 13.69
CA LEU A 156 -32.17 1.74 13.07
C LEU A 156 -31.25 2.47 14.06
N VAL A 157 -30.00 2.61 13.73
CA VAL A 157 -29.03 3.47 14.42
C VAL A 157 -29.09 4.83 13.77
N LEU A 158 -29.67 5.80 14.39
CA LEU A 158 -29.95 7.12 13.86
C LEU A 158 -29.14 8.18 14.60
N ALA A 159 -29.01 9.35 13.99
CA ALA A 159 -28.32 10.49 14.55
C ALA A 159 -29.27 11.68 14.63
N GLY A 160 -29.24 12.42 15.75
CA GLY A 160 -29.95 13.67 15.93
C GLY A 160 -29.10 14.71 16.62
N GLN A 161 -29.50 15.97 16.49
CA GLN A 161 -28.81 17.10 17.09
C GLN A 161 -29.38 17.39 18.49
N SER A 162 -28.51 17.32 19.51
CA SER A 162 -28.84 17.77 20.87
C SER A 162 -28.01 19.00 21.22
N GLY A 163 -28.60 20.18 21.15
CA GLY A 163 -27.87 21.44 21.15
C GLY A 163 -26.91 21.54 19.97
N GLU A 164 -25.60 21.71 20.22
CA GLU A 164 -24.58 21.74 19.20
C GLU A 164 -23.92 20.38 18.93
N ARG A 165 -24.36 19.30 19.60
CA ARG A 165 -23.69 18.01 19.54
C ARG A 165 -24.55 16.98 18.81
N PRO A 166 -24.00 16.26 17.80
CA PRO A 166 -24.64 15.09 17.23
C PRO A 166 -24.61 13.93 18.24
N VAL A 167 -25.74 13.24 18.39
CA VAL A 167 -25.93 12.09 19.28
C VAL A 167 -26.51 10.95 18.48
N TRP A 168 -25.98 9.76 18.64
CA TRP A 168 -26.49 8.53 18.03
C TRP A 168 -27.36 7.77 19.01
N PHE A 169 -28.43 7.19 18.50
CA PHE A 169 -29.41 6.42 19.28
C PHE A 169 -30.00 5.29 18.46
N VAL A 170 -30.60 4.34 19.12
CA VAL A 170 -31.22 3.17 18.48
C VAL A 170 -32.75 3.23 18.66
N VAL A 171 -33.48 2.99 17.56
CA VAL A 171 -34.91 2.77 17.54
C VAL A 171 -35.27 1.52 16.73
N SER A 172 -36.42 0.92 17.01
CA SER A 172 -37.00 -0.08 16.11
C SER A 172 -37.78 0.62 14.98
N ALA A 173 -37.75 0.05 13.79
CA ALA A 173 -38.56 0.54 12.68
C ALA A 173 -40.08 0.44 12.97
N SER A 174 -40.49 -0.35 14.00
CA SER A 174 -41.86 -0.50 14.46
C SER A 174 -42.25 0.43 15.63
N ASP A 175 -41.30 1.23 16.13
CA ASP A 175 -41.57 2.13 17.25
C ASP A 175 -42.56 3.25 16.86
N ALA A 176 -43.35 3.71 17.83
CA ALA A 176 -44.30 4.78 17.60
C ALA A 176 -43.58 6.07 17.15
N GLY A 177 -44.08 6.69 16.10
CA GLY A 177 -43.48 7.91 15.53
C GLY A 177 -42.33 7.67 14.56
N VAL A 178 -41.93 6.42 14.26
CA VAL A 178 -40.92 6.08 13.27
C VAL A 178 -41.61 5.74 11.94
N GLU A 179 -41.25 6.46 10.89
CA GLU A 179 -41.72 6.22 9.51
C GLU A 179 -40.49 6.06 8.59
N VAL A 180 -40.39 4.91 7.93
CA VAL A 180 -39.33 4.66 6.95
C VAL A 180 -39.80 4.97 5.54
N LEU A 181 -39.17 5.89 4.87
CA LEU A 181 -39.49 6.38 3.52
C LEU A 181 -38.49 5.78 2.52
N ALA A 182 -38.94 4.86 1.67
CA ALA A 182 -38.10 4.29 0.65
C ALA A 182 -37.85 5.32 -0.48
N GLU A 183 -36.61 5.39 -0.98
CA GLU A 183 -36.18 6.25 -2.08
C GLU A 183 -35.47 5.42 -3.16
N GLU A 184 -35.52 5.90 -4.41
CA GLU A 184 -34.78 5.26 -5.50
C GLU A 184 -33.26 5.56 -5.35
N GLY A 185 -32.47 4.52 -5.16
CA GLY A 185 -31.03 4.62 -5.03
C GLY A 185 -30.29 4.49 -6.38
N VAL A 186 -29.08 5.03 -6.44
CA VAL A 186 -28.17 4.82 -7.58
C VAL A 186 -27.74 3.35 -7.67
N ASP A 187 -27.49 2.69 -6.54
CA ASP A 187 -27.21 1.26 -6.43
C ASP A 187 -28.53 0.47 -6.45
N LEU A 188 -28.80 -0.22 -7.55
CA LEU A 188 -30.02 -0.99 -7.75
C LEU A 188 -30.09 -2.29 -6.95
N THR A 189 -29.01 -2.66 -6.31
CA THR A 189 -28.89 -3.93 -5.58
C THR A 189 -29.17 -3.78 -4.08
N ARG A 190 -29.51 -2.55 -3.61
CA ARG A 190 -29.73 -2.20 -2.21
C ARG A 190 -30.82 -1.17 -2.04
N ALA A 191 -31.50 -1.26 -0.91
CA ALA A 191 -32.47 -0.25 -0.49
C ALA A 191 -31.78 1.02 -0.01
N LEU A 192 -32.37 2.16 -0.31
CA LEU A 192 -32.02 3.47 0.23
C LEU A 192 -33.31 4.15 0.71
N GLY A 193 -33.25 4.90 1.80
CA GLY A 193 -34.41 5.61 2.30
C GLY A 193 -34.06 6.65 3.34
N ARG A 194 -35.09 7.36 3.81
CA ARG A 194 -35.01 8.28 4.97
C ARG A 194 -35.85 7.76 6.09
N VAL A 195 -35.55 8.22 7.30
CA VAL A 195 -36.40 7.93 8.48
C VAL A 195 -36.92 9.25 9.00
N ARG A 196 -38.26 9.36 9.10
CA ARG A 196 -38.96 10.49 9.75
C ARG A 196 -39.34 10.08 11.14
N LEU A 197 -39.04 10.96 12.08
CA LEU A 197 -39.36 10.81 13.50
C LEU A 197 -40.39 11.87 13.89
N SER A 198 -41.44 11.44 14.63
CA SER A 198 -42.50 12.31 15.07
C SER A 198 -42.79 12.00 16.56
N ASP A 199 -42.30 12.85 17.44
CA ASP A 199 -42.39 12.68 18.90
C ASP A 199 -41.93 11.29 19.36
N THR A 200 -40.87 10.75 18.70
CA THR A 200 -40.36 9.41 18.98
C THR A 200 -39.60 9.40 20.30
N ARG A 201 -40.06 8.56 21.26
CA ARG A 201 -39.45 8.44 22.58
C ARG A 201 -38.28 7.45 22.54
N ILE A 202 -37.14 7.88 23.04
CA ILE A 202 -35.87 7.11 23.03
C ILE A 202 -35.46 6.89 24.50
N PRO A 203 -35.49 5.65 25.00
CA PRO A 203 -34.95 5.34 26.32
C PRO A 203 -33.48 5.69 26.43
N ALA A 204 -33.03 6.18 27.59
CA ALA A 204 -31.61 6.55 27.79
C ALA A 204 -30.63 5.40 27.49
N GLU A 205 -31.05 4.18 27.76
CA GLU A 205 -30.25 2.98 27.42
C GLU A 205 -30.00 2.76 25.95
N ASN A 206 -30.81 3.35 25.06
CA ASN A 206 -30.66 3.31 23.62
C ASN A 206 -29.87 4.49 23.05
N VAL A 207 -29.43 5.42 23.89
CA VAL A 207 -28.52 6.49 23.48
C VAL A 207 -27.08 5.96 23.50
N LEU A 208 -26.37 6.07 22.34
CA LEU A 208 -25.04 5.53 22.20
C LEU A 208 -23.98 6.51 22.71
N GLY A 209 -22.93 6.01 23.31
CA GLY A 209 -21.74 6.77 23.72
C GLY A 209 -20.77 7.11 22.59
N ALA A 210 -21.28 7.25 21.36
CA ALA A 210 -20.46 7.51 20.17
C ALA A 210 -20.50 8.98 19.75
N GLY A 211 -19.37 9.50 19.31
CA GLY A 211 -19.27 10.75 18.56
C GLY A 211 -19.41 10.55 17.05
N ALA A 212 -19.57 11.64 16.31
CA ALA A 212 -19.70 11.60 14.85
C ALA A 212 -18.47 10.94 14.18
N ASP A 213 -17.28 11.28 14.63
CA ASP A 213 -16.02 10.77 14.09
C ASP A 213 -15.87 9.26 14.29
N GLU A 214 -16.35 8.72 15.40
CA GLU A 214 -16.23 7.30 15.75
C GLU A 214 -17.17 6.44 14.89
N VAL A 215 -18.43 6.87 14.72
CA VAL A 215 -19.38 6.19 13.81
C VAL A 215 -18.92 6.28 12.37
N ALA A 216 -18.45 7.46 11.94
CA ALA A 216 -17.95 7.67 10.60
C ALA A 216 -16.70 6.81 10.32
N ALA A 217 -15.79 6.64 11.30
CA ALA A 217 -14.58 5.82 11.16
C ALA A 217 -14.93 4.35 10.91
N ILE A 218 -15.81 3.75 11.73
CA ILE A 218 -16.26 2.36 11.56
C ILE A 218 -16.93 2.18 10.19
N ALA A 219 -17.86 3.07 9.84
CA ALA A 219 -18.58 3.00 8.58
C ALA A 219 -17.64 3.15 7.37
N ALA A 220 -16.67 4.08 7.43
CA ALA A 220 -15.71 4.30 6.34
C ALA A 220 -14.83 3.06 6.10
N VAL A 221 -14.32 2.43 7.16
CA VAL A 221 -13.49 1.22 7.04
C VAL A 221 -14.25 0.10 6.37
N LEU A 222 -15.49 -0.19 6.82
CA LEU A 222 -16.31 -1.27 6.26
C LEU A 222 -16.78 -0.98 4.83
N GLN A 223 -17.16 0.26 4.52
CA GLN A 223 -17.48 0.68 3.15
C GLN A 223 -16.27 0.57 2.21
N CYS A 224 -15.07 0.94 2.67
CA CYS A 224 -13.84 0.81 1.90
C CYS A 224 -13.46 -0.64 1.67
N ALA A 225 -13.69 -1.54 2.63
CA ALA A 225 -13.47 -2.98 2.45
C ALA A 225 -14.32 -3.54 1.31
N GLU A 226 -15.60 -3.19 1.27
CA GLU A 226 -16.49 -3.61 0.17
C GLU A 226 -16.09 -2.96 -1.16
N ALA A 227 -15.73 -1.66 -1.16
CA ALA A 227 -15.32 -0.94 -2.36
C ALA A 227 -14.07 -1.53 -3.03
N VAL A 228 -13.11 -2.04 -2.23
CA VAL A 228 -11.94 -2.78 -2.74
C VAL A 228 -12.36 -4.05 -3.46
N GLY A 229 -13.32 -4.80 -2.95
CA GLY A 229 -13.86 -5.99 -3.62
C GLY A 229 -14.51 -5.66 -4.97
N VAL A 230 -15.29 -4.59 -5.03
CA VAL A 230 -15.89 -4.07 -6.26
C VAL A 230 -14.81 -3.69 -7.29
N ALA A 231 -13.80 -2.95 -6.85
CA ALA A 231 -12.69 -2.51 -7.72
C ALA A 231 -11.87 -3.70 -8.23
N ARG A 232 -11.66 -4.73 -7.41
CA ARG A 232 -10.95 -5.96 -7.82
C ARG A 232 -11.69 -6.70 -8.89
N TRP A 233 -13.00 -6.91 -8.75
CA TRP A 233 -13.79 -7.55 -9.79
C TRP A 233 -13.69 -6.79 -11.14
N ALA A 234 -13.78 -5.46 -11.09
CA ALA A 234 -13.68 -4.62 -12.28
C ALA A 234 -12.30 -4.72 -12.94
N GLN A 235 -11.22 -4.69 -12.16
CA GLN A 235 -9.85 -4.85 -12.65
C GLN A 235 -9.64 -6.22 -13.28
N GLU A 236 -10.05 -7.31 -12.62
CA GLU A 236 -9.91 -8.68 -13.14
C GLU A 236 -10.74 -8.90 -14.41
N THR A 237 -11.97 -8.38 -14.47
CA THR A 237 -12.84 -8.45 -15.64
C THR A 237 -12.23 -7.73 -16.84
N SER A 238 -11.73 -6.51 -16.64
CA SER A 238 -11.10 -5.74 -17.73
C SER A 238 -9.76 -6.35 -18.17
N LEU A 239 -8.99 -6.93 -17.24
CA LEU A 239 -7.77 -7.68 -17.55
C LEU A 239 -8.06 -8.94 -18.37
N ALA A 240 -9.06 -9.72 -17.99
CA ALA A 240 -9.48 -10.90 -18.74
C ALA A 240 -9.90 -10.54 -20.17
N TYR A 241 -10.68 -9.46 -20.30
CA TYR A 241 -11.08 -8.95 -21.62
C TYR A 241 -9.88 -8.49 -22.45
N ALA A 242 -8.91 -7.78 -21.86
CA ALA A 242 -7.71 -7.33 -22.56
C ALA A 242 -6.84 -8.47 -23.10
N LYS A 243 -6.89 -9.66 -22.47
CA LYS A 243 -6.16 -10.86 -22.91
C LYS A 243 -6.77 -11.52 -24.14
N ILE A 244 -8.09 -11.42 -24.32
CA ILE A 244 -8.83 -12.16 -25.36
C ILE A 244 -9.39 -11.29 -26.48
N ARG A 245 -9.69 -10.01 -26.20
CA ARG A 245 -10.26 -9.10 -27.20
C ARG A 245 -9.22 -8.74 -28.25
N GLU A 246 -9.51 -9.03 -29.50
CA GLU A 246 -8.63 -8.67 -30.61
C GLU A 246 -9.10 -7.41 -31.34
N GLN A 247 -8.15 -6.52 -31.60
CA GLN A 247 -8.26 -5.40 -32.52
C GLN A 247 -6.92 -5.19 -33.23
N PHE A 248 -6.94 -4.71 -34.47
CA PHE A 248 -5.72 -4.56 -35.29
C PHE A 248 -4.91 -5.86 -35.40
N GLY A 249 -5.61 -7.01 -35.45
CA GLY A 249 -5.04 -8.33 -35.70
C GLY A 249 -4.34 -8.97 -34.49
N ARG A 250 -4.52 -8.43 -33.27
CA ARG A 250 -3.92 -8.97 -32.05
C ARG A 250 -4.74 -8.62 -30.79
N PRO A 251 -4.53 -9.34 -29.64
CA PRO A 251 -5.17 -8.99 -28.38
C PRO A 251 -4.86 -7.55 -27.98
N ILE A 252 -5.85 -6.81 -27.47
CA ILE A 252 -5.67 -5.42 -27.08
C ILE A 252 -4.64 -5.27 -25.94
N GLY A 253 -4.52 -6.26 -25.06
CA GLY A 253 -3.50 -6.32 -24.01
C GLY A 253 -2.06 -6.45 -24.51
N SER A 254 -1.82 -6.62 -25.83
CA SER A 254 -0.48 -6.55 -26.43
C SER A 254 -0.01 -5.11 -26.68
N PHE A 255 -0.92 -4.12 -26.70
CA PHE A 255 -0.57 -2.71 -26.89
C PHE A 255 -0.09 -2.10 -25.59
N GLN A 256 1.04 -1.37 -25.64
CA GLN A 256 1.68 -0.78 -24.45
C GLN A 256 0.72 0.10 -23.64
N ALA A 257 -0.09 0.94 -24.29
CA ALA A 257 -1.05 1.80 -23.60
C ALA A 257 -2.07 1.01 -22.76
N ILE A 258 -2.56 -0.11 -23.28
CA ILE A 258 -3.50 -0.99 -22.56
C ILE A 258 -2.79 -1.74 -21.44
N LYS A 259 -1.58 -2.27 -21.71
CA LYS A 259 -0.75 -2.92 -20.68
C LYS A 259 -0.52 -2.00 -19.48
N HIS A 260 -0.12 -0.77 -19.76
CA HIS A 260 0.17 0.21 -18.71
C HIS A 260 -1.07 0.57 -17.90
N LYS A 261 -2.23 0.71 -18.53
CA LYS A 261 -3.51 0.90 -17.82
C LYS A 261 -3.82 -0.29 -16.90
N CYS A 262 -3.71 -1.52 -17.38
CA CYS A 262 -3.93 -2.71 -16.56
C CYS A 262 -2.94 -2.78 -15.36
N ALA A 263 -1.66 -2.44 -15.58
CA ALA A 263 -0.65 -2.40 -14.53
C ALA A 263 -0.93 -1.29 -13.50
N GLN A 264 -1.38 -0.12 -13.95
CA GLN A 264 -1.78 0.98 -13.05
C GLN A 264 -3.01 0.62 -12.22
N LEU A 265 -4.03 -0.01 -12.80
CA LEU A 265 -5.20 -0.50 -12.06
C LEU A 265 -4.78 -1.51 -10.97
N PHE A 266 -3.84 -2.40 -11.29
CA PHE A 266 -3.29 -3.33 -10.32
C PHE A 266 -2.57 -2.62 -9.17
N ILE A 267 -1.68 -1.66 -9.46
CA ILE A 267 -0.95 -0.88 -8.44
C ILE A 267 -1.95 -0.17 -7.51
N ARG A 268 -2.92 0.53 -8.08
CA ARG A 268 -3.94 1.28 -7.35
C ARG A 268 -4.76 0.36 -6.43
N LEU A 269 -5.14 -0.82 -6.92
CA LEU A 269 -5.85 -1.83 -6.14
C LEU A 269 -5.02 -2.32 -4.95
N GLU A 270 -3.72 -2.60 -5.15
CA GLU A 270 -2.83 -3.05 -4.08
C GLU A 270 -2.67 -1.98 -2.98
N VAL A 271 -2.55 -0.71 -3.36
CA VAL A 271 -2.48 0.42 -2.41
C VAL A 271 -3.79 0.56 -1.62
N MET A 272 -4.95 0.50 -2.30
CA MET A 272 -6.26 0.54 -1.64
C MET A 272 -6.45 -0.62 -0.66
N THR A 273 -6.13 -1.83 -1.09
CA THR A 273 -6.27 -3.05 -0.28
C THR A 273 -5.41 -2.97 0.98
N SER A 274 -4.18 -2.46 0.84
CA SER A 274 -3.26 -2.33 1.96
C SER A 274 -3.71 -1.25 2.95
N SER A 275 -4.29 -0.16 2.46
CA SER A 275 -4.87 0.88 3.32
C SER A 275 -6.05 0.36 4.15
N VAL A 276 -6.92 -0.46 3.56
CA VAL A 276 -8.03 -1.08 4.31
C VAL A 276 -7.51 -2.07 5.34
N TRP A 277 -6.51 -2.90 4.97
CA TRP A 277 -5.89 -3.83 5.91
C TRP A 277 -5.31 -3.11 7.13
N ASP A 278 -4.63 -1.97 6.93
CA ASP A 278 -4.10 -1.16 8.04
C ASP A 278 -5.22 -0.63 8.95
N ALA A 279 -6.33 -0.16 8.36
CA ALA A 279 -7.44 0.39 9.13
C ALA A 279 -8.18 -0.67 9.97
N VAL A 280 -8.39 -1.87 9.44
CA VAL A 280 -9.01 -2.95 10.22
C VAL A 280 -8.06 -3.46 11.29
N SER A 281 -6.76 -3.53 11.03
CA SER A 281 -5.75 -3.85 12.05
C SER A 281 -5.71 -2.80 13.18
N ALA A 282 -5.91 -1.52 12.83
CA ALA A 282 -6.04 -0.46 13.83
C ALA A 282 -7.31 -0.59 14.66
N ALA A 283 -8.43 -1.02 14.05
CA ALA A 283 -9.69 -1.24 14.76
C ALA A 283 -9.58 -2.38 15.78
N ASP A 284 -8.92 -3.47 15.41
CA ASP A 284 -8.74 -4.63 16.30
C ASP A 284 -7.77 -4.35 17.47
N SER A 285 -6.91 -3.31 17.37
CA SER A 285 -6.07 -2.88 18.49
C SER A 285 -6.83 -2.28 19.67
N GLY A 286 -8.08 -1.85 19.47
CA GLY A 286 -8.90 -1.17 20.48
C GLY A 286 -8.50 0.29 20.76
N ASP A 287 -7.45 0.81 20.12
CA ASP A 287 -7.03 2.22 20.25
C ASP A 287 -7.84 3.12 19.32
N ARG A 288 -8.70 3.95 19.91
CA ARG A 288 -9.58 4.87 19.17
C ARG A 288 -8.83 5.91 18.34
N LYS A 289 -7.65 6.36 18.77
CA LYS A 289 -6.85 7.34 18.02
C LYS A 289 -6.22 6.70 16.79
N GLN A 290 -5.71 5.48 16.95
CA GLN A 290 -5.16 4.69 15.84
C GLN A 290 -6.26 4.39 14.81
N LEU A 291 -7.45 3.98 15.25
CA LEU A 291 -8.59 3.76 14.36
C LEU A 291 -9.00 5.04 13.64
N ALA A 292 -9.12 6.17 14.34
CA ALA A 292 -9.53 7.44 13.73
C ALA A 292 -8.56 7.88 12.64
N LEU A 293 -7.24 7.80 12.88
CA LEU A 293 -6.21 8.13 11.91
C LEU A 293 -6.24 7.18 10.70
N ALA A 294 -6.25 5.87 10.95
CA ALA A 294 -6.23 4.86 9.90
C ALA A 294 -7.52 4.91 9.04
N ALA A 295 -8.68 5.11 9.65
CA ALA A 295 -9.96 5.27 8.95
C ALA A 295 -9.98 6.53 8.07
N ALA A 296 -9.50 7.68 8.58
CA ALA A 296 -9.42 8.92 7.81
C ALA A 296 -8.47 8.77 6.61
N ARG A 297 -7.32 8.14 6.81
CA ARG A 297 -6.36 7.82 5.74
C ARG A 297 -7.00 6.90 4.69
N THR A 298 -7.65 5.84 5.12
CA THR A 298 -8.29 4.86 4.23
C THR A 298 -9.44 5.46 3.45
N ALA A 299 -10.31 6.26 4.08
CA ALA A 299 -11.35 6.98 3.38
C ALA A 299 -10.79 7.94 2.31
N THR A 300 -9.66 8.60 2.60
CA THR A 300 -8.96 9.50 1.68
C THR A 300 -8.39 8.74 0.48
N VAL A 301 -7.79 7.57 0.67
CA VAL A 301 -7.18 6.77 -0.40
C VAL A 301 -8.23 6.01 -1.21
N VAL A 302 -9.19 5.34 -0.55
CA VAL A 302 -9.97 4.27 -1.21
C VAL A 302 -11.22 4.79 -1.89
N ARG A 303 -11.97 5.70 -1.25
CA ARG A 303 -13.35 5.97 -1.66
C ARG A 303 -13.47 6.53 -3.09
N ARG A 304 -12.69 7.57 -3.42
CA ARG A 304 -12.66 8.13 -4.78
C ARG A 304 -11.93 7.20 -5.73
N GLU A 305 -10.83 6.62 -5.29
CA GLU A 305 -9.98 5.74 -6.08
C GLU A 305 -10.75 4.50 -6.59
N ALA A 306 -11.62 3.91 -5.77
CA ALA A 306 -12.45 2.78 -6.18
C ALA A 306 -13.39 3.14 -7.34
N VAL A 307 -13.98 4.35 -7.32
CA VAL A 307 -14.82 4.84 -8.42
C VAL A 307 -14.00 4.99 -9.70
N ASP A 308 -12.81 5.58 -9.59
CA ASP A 308 -11.95 5.84 -10.75
C ASP A 308 -11.36 4.53 -11.34
N VAL A 309 -11.06 3.53 -10.49
CA VAL A 309 -10.64 2.19 -10.93
C VAL A 309 -11.74 1.49 -11.73
N VAL A 310 -12.98 1.51 -11.22
CA VAL A 310 -14.11 0.87 -11.93
C VAL A 310 -14.42 1.62 -13.23
N LEU A 311 -14.36 2.95 -13.24
CA LEU A 311 -14.56 3.76 -14.45
C LEU A 311 -13.48 3.46 -15.50
N GLU A 312 -12.22 3.33 -15.12
CA GLU A 312 -11.14 3.01 -16.04
C GLU A 312 -11.26 1.58 -16.57
N ALA A 313 -11.63 0.61 -15.73
CA ALA A 313 -11.93 -0.76 -16.12
C ALA A 313 -13.10 -0.81 -17.14
N LEU A 314 -14.16 -0.02 -16.90
CA LEU A 314 -15.27 0.14 -17.83
C LEU A 314 -14.79 0.68 -19.18
N THR A 315 -13.92 1.69 -19.20
CA THR A 315 -13.38 2.24 -20.46
C THR A 315 -12.50 1.27 -21.22
N LEU A 316 -11.78 0.38 -20.52
CA LEU A 316 -11.01 -0.71 -21.15
C LEU A 316 -11.89 -1.72 -21.89
N LEU A 317 -13.10 -1.95 -21.41
CA LEU A 317 -14.10 -2.79 -22.11
C LEU A 317 -14.62 -2.14 -23.41
N GLY A 318 -14.44 -0.83 -23.55
CA GLY A 318 -14.94 -0.09 -24.72
C GLY A 318 -16.47 0.05 -24.72
N GLY A 319 -17.08 0.05 -25.88
CA GLY A 319 -18.52 0.30 -26.01
C GLY A 319 -19.41 -0.62 -25.19
N ILE A 320 -19.05 -1.89 -25.05
CA ILE A 320 -19.86 -2.86 -24.28
C ILE A 320 -19.90 -2.48 -22.79
N GLY A 321 -18.84 -1.93 -22.24
CA GLY A 321 -18.80 -1.48 -20.84
C GLY A 321 -19.80 -0.37 -20.51
N ASN A 322 -20.23 0.40 -21.52
CA ASN A 322 -21.21 1.48 -21.36
C ASN A 322 -22.65 1.03 -21.61
N THR A 323 -22.88 -0.26 -21.82
CA THR A 323 -24.22 -0.80 -22.09
C THR A 323 -24.84 -1.43 -20.84
N TRP A 324 -26.16 -1.57 -20.86
CA TRP A 324 -26.93 -2.24 -19.80
C TRP A 324 -26.70 -3.76 -19.75
N GLU A 325 -26.24 -4.35 -20.85
CA GLU A 325 -25.97 -5.77 -20.99
C GLU A 325 -24.77 -6.23 -20.20
N HIS A 326 -23.75 -5.36 -20.02
CA HIS A 326 -22.56 -5.68 -19.23
C HIS A 326 -22.76 -5.32 -17.77
N ASP A 327 -22.34 -6.19 -16.85
CA ASP A 327 -22.58 -6.02 -15.41
C ASP A 327 -21.76 -4.91 -14.75
N ILE A 328 -20.68 -4.43 -15.39
CA ILE A 328 -19.76 -3.46 -14.78
C ILE A 328 -20.45 -2.17 -14.32
N HIS A 329 -21.55 -1.77 -14.97
CA HIS A 329 -22.29 -0.57 -14.54
C HIS A 329 -22.95 -0.76 -13.15
N LEU A 330 -23.28 -1.99 -12.73
CA LEU A 330 -23.82 -2.28 -11.41
C LEU A 330 -22.73 -2.12 -10.34
N TYR A 331 -21.53 -2.58 -10.62
CA TYR A 331 -20.36 -2.37 -9.78
C TYR A 331 -20.00 -0.88 -9.68
N TRP A 332 -20.04 -0.16 -10.79
CA TRP A 332 -19.82 1.28 -10.78
C TRP A 332 -20.86 2.03 -9.94
N ARG A 333 -22.16 1.68 -10.08
CA ARG A 333 -23.24 2.23 -9.25
C ARG A 333 -23.01 1.98 -7.76
N ARG A 334 -22.52 0.80 -7.39
CA ARG A 334 -22.18 0.45 -5.99
C ARG A 334 -21.16 1.42 -5.41
N VAL A 335 -20.01 1.60 -6.04
CA VAL A 335 -18.95 2.49 -5.53
C VAL A 335 -19.33 3.97 -5.60
N VAL A 336 -20.14 4.39 -6.61
CA VAL A 336 -20.69 5.76 -6.67
C VAL A 336 -21.64 6.01 -5.49
N SER A 337 -22.51 5.06 -5.15
CA SER A 337 -23.39 5.16 -4.00
C SER A 337 -22.60 5.24 -2.68
N LEU A 338 -21.61 4.38 -2.50
CA LEU A 338 -20.72 4.41 -1.31
C LEU A 338 -19.96 5.73 -1.20
N LEU A 339 -19.44 6.27 -2.31
CA LEU A 339 -18.78 7.58 -2.32
C LEU A 339 -19.74 8.70 -1.88
N ALA A 340 -20.96 8.71 -2.41
CA ALA A 340 -21.95 9.75 -2.10
C ALA A 340 -22.38 9.73 -0.63
N LEU A 341 -22.60 8.55 -0.08
CA LEU A 341 -23.09 8.37 1.30
C LEU A 341 -22.02 8.62 2.38
N GLY A 342 -20.76 8.43 2.08
CA GLY A 342 -19.68 8.50 3.08
C GLY A 342 -19.09 9.90 3.31
N GLY A 343 -19.72 11.00 2.86
CA GLY A 343 -19.30 12.38 3.12
C GLY A 343 -18.25 12.93 2.15
N SER A 344 -17.79 14.15 2.39
CA SER A 344 -16.87 14.87 1.51
C SER A 344 -15.47 14.26 1.52
N GLN A 345 -14.88 14.10 0.34
CA GLN A 345 -13.49 13.62 0.18
C GLN A 345 -12.48 14.59 0.80
N ASP A 346 -12.70 15.90 0.64
CA ASP A 346 -11.82 16.91 1.23
C ASP A 346 -11.96 16.98 2.76
N ALA A 347 -13.13 16.68 3.31
CA ALA A 347 -13.31 16.59 4.76
C ALA A 347 -12.49 15.41 5.33
N TRP A 348 -12.50 14.26 4.67
CA TRP A 348 -11.68 13.10 5.07
C TRP A 348 -10.19 13.41 4.96
N ALA A 349 -9.77 14.04 3.86
CA ALA A 349 -8.37 14.45 3.69
C ALA A 349 -7.95 15.47 4.76
N ARG A 350 -8.77 16.48 5.05
CA ARG A 350 -8.52 17.44 6.14
C ARG A 350 -8.41 16.74 7.49
N ARG A 351 -9.32 15.82 7.78
CA ARG A 351 -9.30 15.05 9.02
C ARG A 351 -8.04 14.21 9.15
N ALA A 352 -7.61 13.54 8.08
CA ALA A 352 -6.35 12.80 8.04
C ALA A 352 -5.14 13.71 8.32
N GLY A 353 -5.13 14.93 7.75
CA GLY A 353 -4.08 15.94 8.00
C GLY A 353 -4.05 16.42 9.44
N GLU A 354 -5.22 16.72 10.03
CA GLU A 354 -5.33 17.13 11.44
C GLU A 354 -4.81 16.05 12.38
N LEU A 355 -5.22 14.80 12.16
CA LEU A 355 -4.78 13.67 12.98
C LEU A 355 -3.30 13.36 12.81
N ALA A 356 -2.74 13.51 11.60
CA ALA A 356 -1.31 13.31 11.36
C ALA A 356 -0.42 14.32 12.10
N LEU A 357 -0.93 15.52 12.41
CA LEU A 357 -0.18 16.49 13.24
C LEU A 357 -0.01 16.06 14.70
N THR A 358 -0.87 15.18 15.21
CA THR A 358 -0.95 14.85 16.64
C THR A 358 -0.80 13.37 16.95
N THR A 359 -0.90 12.51 15.95
CA THR A 359 -0.94 11.06 16.13
C THR A 359 -0.04 10.39 15.10
N GLU A 360 0.89 9.58 15.56
CA GLU A 360 1.69 8.69 14.72
C GLU A 360 1.01 7.33 14.62
N ARG A 361 1.05 6.70 13.44
CA ARG A 361 0.47 5.38 13.24
C ARG A 361 1.46 4.30 13.71
N GLU A 362 1.03 3.54 14.69
CA GLU A 362 1.77 2.39 15.23
C GLU A 362 1.28 1.10 14.56
N ALA A 363 2.06 0.55 13.63
CA ALA A 363 1.73 -0.71 13.00
C ALA A 363 2.14 -1.88 13.92
N VAL A 364 1.19 -2.74 14.26
CA VAL A 364 1.46 -3.97 15.02
C VAL A 364 1.59 -5.13 14.03
N LEU A 365 2.81 -5.60 13.81
CA LEU A 365 3.09 -6.68 12.84
C LEU A 365 2.89 -8.09 13.42
N GLY A 366 2.59 -8.23 14.71
CA GLY A 366 2.39 -9.53 15.34
C GLY A 366 3.63 -10.44 15.23
N VAL A 367 4.82 -9.86 15.29
CA VAL A 367 6.07 -10.62 15.20
C VAL A 367 6.18 -11.57 16.40
N PRO A 368 6.45 -12.87 16.19
CA PRO A 368 6.67 -13.80 17.29
C PRO A 368 7.77 -13.29 18.23
N ASP A 369 7.47 -13.16 19.52
CA ASP A 369 8.43 -12.70 20.49
C ASP A 369 9.58 -13.73 20.67
N ARG A 370 10.82 -13.23 20.69
CA ARG A 370 12.05 -14.02 20.89
C ARG A 370 12.90 -13.32 21.94
N PRO A 371 12.53 -13.37 23.22
CA PRO A 371 13.08 -12.52 24.26
C PRO A 371 14.61 -12.66 24.42
N GLU A 372 15.17 -13.84 24.30
CA GLU A 372 16.63 -14.05 24.37
C GLU A 372 17.35 -13.42 23.16
N PHE A 373 16.83 -13.59 21.96
CA PHE A 373 17.38 -12.97 20.75
C PHE A 373 17.28 -11.45 20.84
N ARG A 374 16.13 -10.93 21.24
CA ARG A 374 15.89 -9.49 21.42
C ARG A 374 16.87 -8.87 22.44
N ALA A 375 17.04 -9.51 23.59
CA ALA A 375 17.98 -9.04 24.61
C ALA A 375 19.44 -9.02 24.11
N GLY A 376 19.85 -10.03 23.36
CA GLY A 376 21.19 -10.12 22.78
C GLY A 376 21.46 -9.02 21.76
N VAL A 377 20.47 -8.78 20.86
CA VAL A 377 20.53 -7.71 19.85
C VAL A 377 20.57 -6.34 20.54
N ALA A 378 19.67 -6.08 21.49
CA ALA A 378 19.61 -4.82 22.24
C ALA A 378 20.93 -4.50 22.95
N ALA A 379 21.54 -5.50 23.60
CA ALA A 379 22.84 -5.33 24.26
C ALA A 379 23.96 -4.97 23.26
N THR A 380 23.98 -5.62 22.09
CA THR A 380 24.99 -5.32 21.06
C THR A 380 24.80 -3.92 20.47
N ILE A 381 23.55 -3.49 20.22
CA ILE A 381 23.24 -2.15 19.71
C ILE A 381 23.63 -1.09 20.76
N ALA A 382 23.35 -1.32 22.05
CA ALA A 382 23.76 -0.43 23.12
C ALA A 382 25.29 -0.31 23.24
N GLU A 383 26.03 -1.42 23.06
CA GLU A 383 27.50 -1.40 23.01
C GLU A 383 27.98 -0.57 21.80
N ALA A 384 27.40 -0.77 20.62
CA ALA A 384 27.73 -0.02 19.43
C ALA A 384 27.44 1.49 19.57
N ALA A 385 26.34 1.86 20.21
CA ALA A 385 25.96 3.26 20.44
C ALA A 385 26.98 4.04 21.30
N ALA A 386 27.79 3.35 22.09
CA ALA A 386 28.82 3.95 22.93
C ALA A 386 30.18 4.14 22.21
N LEU A 387 30.32 3.64 21.00
CA LEU A 387 31.54 3.69 20.19
C LEU A 387 31.50 4.83 19.17
N ASP A 388 32.65 5.16 18.58
CA ASP A 388 32.68 5.99 17.39
C ASP A 388 32.06 5.26 16.19
N PRO A 389 31.60 5.98 15.15
CA PRO A 389 30.85 5.37 14.05
C PRO A 389 31.58 4.23 13.31
N VAL A 390 32.92 4.29 13.22
CA VAL A 390 33.71 3.27 12.52
C VAL A 390 33.80 2.02 13.39
N ALA A 391 34.14 2.16 14.66
CA ALA A 391 34.21 1.04 15.61
C ALA A 391 32.84 0.40 15.81
N ALA A 392 31.77 1.21 15.89
CA ALA A 392 30.39 0.72 15.95
C ALA A 392 30.03 -0.14 14.73
N ARG A 393 30.39 0.31 13.53
CA ARG A 393 30.17 -0.43 12.28
C ARG A 393 30.87 -1.78 12.29
N VAL A 394 32.13 -1.81 12.70
CA VAL A 394 32.92 -3.05 12.79
C VAL A 394 32.27 -4.02 13.78
N LEU A 395 31.90 -3.55 14.98
CA LEU A 395 31.24 -4.37 15.99
C LEU A 395 29.94 -5.00 15.44
N LEU A 396 29.08 -4.18 14.82
CA LEU A 396 27.81 -4.64 14.25
C LEU A 396 28.02 -5.65 13.11
N ALA A 397 29.04 -5.46 12.29
CA ALA A 397 29.41 -6.40 11.23
C ALA A 397 29.90 -7.74 11.80
N ASP A 398 30.81 -7.70 12.76
CA ASP A 398 31.38 -8.91 13.40
C ASP A 398 30.34 -9.70 14.22
N ARG A 399 29.23 -9.06 14.61
CA ARG A 399 28.07 -9.69 15.26
C ARG A 399 26.96 -10.09 14.27
N GLY A 400 27.18 -9.92 12.96
CA GLY A 400 26.21 -10.27 11.91
C GLY A 400 24.98 -9.37 11.83
N LEU A 401 24.99 -8.18 12.46
CA LEU A 401 23.81 -7.30 12.53
C LEU A 401 23.69 -6.31 11.36
N VAL A 402 24.70 -6.22 10.48
CA VAL A 402 24.65 -5.36 9.29
C VAL A 402 23.79 -5.96 8.19
N ALA A 403 23.94 -7.25 7.94
CA ALA A 403 23.14 -7.99 6.98
C ALA A 403 22.69 -9.32 7.62
N PRO A 404 21.74 -9.26 8.57
CA PRO A 404 21.40 -10.39 9.44
C PRO A 404 20.85 -11.60 8.68
N HIS A 405 20.29 -11.41 7.49
CA HIS A 405 19.76 -12.47 6.63
C HIS A 405 20.85 -13.23 5.87
N TYR A 406 22.09 -12.76 5.85
CA TYR A 406 23.18 -13.51 5.21
C TYR A 406 23.53 -14.77 6.03
N PRO A 407 24.04 -15.83 5.36
CA PRO A 407 24.44 -17.03 6.06
C PRO A 407 25.64 -16.78 7.00
N GLU A 408 25.78 -17.61 8.04
CA GLU A 408 27.00 -17.63 8.84
C GLU A 408 28.22 -17.97 7.96
N PRO A 409 29.38 -17.36 8.20
CA PRO A 409 29.71 -16.45 9.32
C PRO A 409 29.44 -14.96 9.04
N TYR A 410 28.83 -14.61 7.91
CA TYR A 410 28.67 -13.23 7.42
C TYR A 410 27.45 -12.54 7.99
N GLY A 411 26.45 -13.26 8.41
CA GLY A 411 25.23 -12.82 9.06
C GLY A 411 24.78 -13.85 10.09
N LEU A 412 23.52 -13.78 10.48
CA LEU A 412 22.89 -14.65 11.46
C LEU A 412 22.02 -15.75 10.83
N GLY A 413 21.93 -15.83 9.50
CA GLY A 413 20.89 -16.61 8.82
C GLY A 413 19.48 -16.20 9.27
N ALA A 414 19.30 -14.95 9.67
CA ALA A 414 18.11 -14.47 10.33
C ALA A 414 16.88 -14.57 9.41
N ASP A 415 15.87 -15.26 9.90
CA ASP A 415 14.56 -15.27 9.25
C ASP A 415 13.87 -13.90 9.33
N THR A 416 12.74 -13.77 8.70
CA THR A 416 12.01 -12.49 8.63
C THR A 416 11.64 -11.97 10.03
N ALA A 417 11.28 -12.83 10.98
CA ALA A 417 10.94 -12.44 12.35
C ALA A 417 12.15 -11.86 13.09
N ALA A 418 13.31 -12.49 12.98
CA ALA A 418 14.55 -12.01 13.58
C ALA A 418 14.99 -10.67 12.97
N GLN A 419 14.84 -10.49 11.65
CA GLN A 419 15.13 -9.21 10.98
C GLN A 419 14.24 -8.07 11.48
N LEU A 420 12.94 -8.33 11.71
CA LEU A 420 12.02 -7.33 12.26
C LEU A 420 12.36 -6.97 13.70
N ILE A 421 12.62 -7.96 14.57
CA ILE A 421 13.05 -7.70 15.94
C ILE A 421 14.30 -6.82 15.95
N LEU A 422 15.24 -7.11 15.06
CA LEU A 422 16.47 -6.32 14.94
C LEU A 422 16.18 -4.87 14.54
N ALA A 423 15.31 -4.64 13.55
CA ALA A 423 14.92 -3.30 13.14
C ALA A 423 14.22 -2.54 14.28
N GLU A 424 13.31 -3.18 15.03
CA GLU A 424 12.65 -2.61 16.20
C GLU A 424 13.67 -2.20 17.30
N GLU A 425 14.70 -3.01 17.53
CA GLU A 425 15.72 -2.69 18.54
C GLU A 425 16.63 -1.53 18.11
N PHE A 426 16.95 -1.40 16.80
CA PHE A 426 17.65 -0.22 16.29
C PHE A 426 16.81 1.05 16.48
N ASP A 427 15.53 1.01 16.14
CA ASP A 427 14.61 2.13 16.30
C ASP A 427 14.46 2.52 17.79
N ARG A 428 14.26 1.53 18.67
CA ARG A 428 14.15 1.75 20.11
C ARG A 428 15.40 2.38 20.71
N ALA A 429 16.57 2.01 20.22
CA ALA A 429 17.85 2.57 20.66
C ALA A 429 18.14 3.94 20.03
N GLY A 430 17.40 4.39 19.04
CA GLY A 430 17.68 5.60 18.28
C GLY A 430 18.98 5.50 17.47
N VAL A 431 19.42 4.29 17.13
CA VAL A 431 20.63 4.01 16.37
C VAL A 431 20.26 3.70 14.92
N PRO A 432 20.80 4.41 13.92
CA PRO A 432 20.54 4.09 12.53
C PRO A 432 21.04 2.69 12.17
N GLN A 433 20.16 1.86 11.58
CA GLN A 433 20.59 0.56 11.07
C GLN A 433 21.61 0.75 9.94
N PRO A 434 22.78 0.11 10.00
CA PRO A 434 23.81 0.29 8.99
C PRO A 434 23.42 -0.38 7.66
N SER A 435 23.70 0.31 6.55
CA SER A 435 23.50 -0.19 5.18
C SER A 435 24.84 -0.33 4.45
N THR A 436 24.93 -1.27 3.54
CA THR A 436 26.04 -1.39 2.58
C THR A 436 25.75 -0.69 1.26
N VAL A 437 24.58 -0.07 1.12
CA VAL A 437 24.08 0.61 -0.08
C VAL A 437 24.17 -0.33 -1.30
N ILE A 438 25.08 -0.09 -2.24
CA ILE A 438 25.26 -0.93 -3.43
C ILE A 438 25.73 -2.35 -3.08
N GLY A 439 26.38 -2.52 -1.93
CA GLY A 439 26.71 -3.85 -1.39
C GLY A 439 25.49 -4.74 -1.16
N GLU A 440 24.31 -4.17 -0.90
CA GLU A 440 23.06 -4.93 -0.68
C GLU A 440 22.62 -5.75 -1.92
N TRP A 441 23.06 -5.37 -3.11
CA TRP A 441 22.78 -6.13 -4.34
C TRP A 441 24.03 -6.64 -5.07
N ALA A 442 25.21 -6.18 -4.69
CA ALA A 442 26.47 -6.73 -5.18
C ALA A 442 26.80 -8.07 -4.49
N LEU A 443 26.74 -8.11 -3.16
CA LEU A 443 27.07 -9.30 -2.39
C LEU A 443 26.17 -10.52 -2.66
N PRO A 444 24.85 -10.42 -2.81
CA PRO A 444 24.02 -11.56 -3.20
C PRO A 444 24.45 -12.23 -4.51
N SER A 445 24.93 -11.44 -5.46
CA SER A 445 25.47 -11.98 -6.73
C SER A 445 26.79 -12.74 -6.52
N ILE A 446 27.62 -12.28 -5.58
CA ILE A 446 28.87 -12.95 -5.21
C ILE A 446 28.57 -14.24 -4.42
N PHE A 447 27.58 -14.22 -3.52
CA PHE A 447 27.16 -15.44 -2.81
C PHE A 447 26.62 -16.53 -3.75
N GLU A 448 25.87 -16.14 -4.79
CA GLU A 448 25.24 -17.11 -5.69
C GLU A 448 26.19 -17.64 -6.77
N TYR A 449 27.12 -16.80 -7.26
CA TYR A 449 27.93 -17.11 -8.45
C TYR A 449 29.44 -16.93 -8.25
N GLY A 450 29.86 -16.35 -7.13
CA GLY A 450 31.28 -16.11 -6.83
C GLY A 450 32.01 -17.34 -6.31
N THR A 451 33.33 -17.20 -6.14
CA THR A 451 34.21 -18.19 -5.53
C THR A 451 34.35 -17.95 -4.02
N GLU A 452 34.82 -18.97 -3.27
CA GLU A 452 35.13 -18.82 -1.83
C GLU A 452 36.16 -17.68 -1.61
N GLU A 453 37.18 -17.61 -2.45
CA GLU A 453 38.20 -16.53 -2.39
C GLU A 453 37.60 -15.13 -2.57
N GLN A 454 36.65 -14.99 -3.49
CA GLN A 454 35.92 -13.72 -3.68
C GLN A 454 35.09 -13.39 -2.43
N MET A 455 34.40 -14.35 -1.85
CA MET A 455 33.62 -14.15 -0.62
C MET A 455 34.52 -13.77 0.56
N GLU A 456 35.59 -14.49 0.81
CA GLU A 456 36.54 -14.19 1.90
C GLU A 456 37.16 -12.80 1.79
N ARG A 457 37.51 -12.38 0.58
CA ARG A 457 38.15 -11.09 0.32
C ARG A 457 37.20 -9.92 0.40
N LEU A 458 35.94 -10.07 0.04
CA LEU A 458 35.05 -8.93 -0.22
C LEU A 458 33.91 -8.78 0.78
N VAL A 459 33.38 -9.88 1.36
CA VAL A 459 32.14 -9.81 2.16
C VAL A 459 32.39 -9.09 3.49
N VAL A 460 33.32 -9.57 4.31
CA VAL A 460 33.57 -8.98 5.64
C VAL A 460 34.01 -7.51 5.55
N PRO A 461 34.97 -7.12 4.66
CA PRO A 461 35.33 -5.71 4.53
C PRO A 461 34.16 -4.82 4.06
N THR A 462 33.24 -5.36 3.21
CA THR A 462 32.03 -4.62 2.82
C THR A 462 31.10 -4.40 4.02
N LEU A 463 30.85 -5.43 4.82
CA LEU A 463 29.99 -5.32 6.01
C LEU A 463 30.57 -4.35 7.05
N ARG A 464 31.89 -4.32 7.21
CA ARG A 464 32.59 -3.37 8.08
C ARG A 464 32.65 -1.94 7.52
N GLY A 465 32.23 -1.73 6.24
CA GLY A 465 32.29 -0.42 5.59
C GLY A 465 33.68 -0.03 5.05
N GLU A 466 34.62 -0.97 5.02
CA GLU A 466 35.97 -0.79 4.48
C GLU A 466 35.95 -0.81 2.94
N ILE A 467 35.00 -1.53 2.34
CA ILE A 467 34.74 -1.58 0.90
C ILE A 467 33.42 -0.87 0.60
N ILE A 468 33.50 0.12 -0.27
CA ILE A 468 32.37 0.81 -0.90
C ILE A 468 32.27 0.35 -2.34
N TRP A 469 31.05 0.06 -2.80
CA TRP A 469 30.77 -0.43 -4.14
C TRP A 469 30.19 0.64 -5.05
N CYS A 470 30.44 0.53 -6.35
CA CYS A 470 29.64 1.16 -7.40
C CYS A 470 29.17 0.13 -8.43
N GLN A 471 28.13 0.51 -9.21
CA GLN A 471 27.55 -0.35 -10.24
C GLN A 471 27.86 0.20 -11.62
N LEU A 472 28.67 -0.53 -12.40
CA LEU A 472 29.15 -0.18 -13.73
C LEU A 472 28.36 -0.92 -14.82
N PHE A 473 27.05 -0.64 -14.91
CA PHE A 473 26.15 -1.34 -15.82
C PHE A 473 25.79 -0.49 -17.03
N SER A 474 25.13 0.64 -16.81
CA SER A 474 24.59 1.51 -17.87
C SER A 474 25.68 2.19 -18.68
N GLU A 475 25.38 2.42 -19.96
CA GLU A 475 26.24 3.17 -20.89
C GLU A 475 25.44 4.30 -21.56
N PRO A 476 26.07 5.31 -22.18
CA PRO A 476 25.35 6.37 -22.91
C PRO A 476 24.34 5.84 -23.93
N GLY A 477 24.62 4.68 -24.55
CA GLY A 477 23.75 4.03 -25.55
C GLY A 477 22.94 2.83 -25.01
N ALA A 478 23.08 2.43 -23.74
CA ALA A 478 22.47 1.23 -23.19
C ALA A 478 22.02 1.45 -21.73
N GLY A 479 20.82 2.05 -21.56
CA GLY A 479 20.13 2.22 -20.28
C GLY A 479 19.09 1.13 -20.07
N SER A 480 17.82 1.39 -20.39
CA SER A 480 16.73 0.40 -20.27
C SER A 480 16.97 -0.87 -21.10
N ASP A 481 17.61 -0.74 -22.27
CA ASP A 481 18.09 -1.87 -23.08
C ASP A 481 19.52 -2.25 -22.69
N LEU A 482 19.72 -2.58 -21.41
CA LEU A 482 21.04 -2.85 -20.83
C LEU A 482 21.83 -3.92 -21.57
N ALA A 483 21.17 -4.93 -22.11
CA ALA A 483 21.84 -5.99 -22.89
C ALA A 483 22.48 -5.50 -24.19
N SER A 484 22.24 -4.25 -24.62
CA SER A 484 22.89 -3.60 -25.77
C SER A 484 24.23 -2.96 -25.42
N LEU A 485 24.73 -3.13 -24.20
CA LEU A 485 26.02 -2.60 -23.75
C LEU A 485 27.16 -2.97 -24.73
N THR A 486 28.09 -2.03 -24.87
CA THR A 486 29.23 -2.10 -25.82
C THR A 486 30.60 -2.20 -25.15
N THR A 487 30.70 -1.88 -23.84
CA THR A 487 31.93 -2.12 -23.05
C THR A 487 32.43 -3.51 -23.33
N SER A 488 33.69 -3.63 -23.78
CA SER A 488 34.28 -4.89 -24.19
C SER A 488 35.28 -5.41 -23.16
N ALA A 489 35.35 -6.71 -23.02
CA ALA A 489 36.38 -7.38 -22.25
C ALA A 489 37.11 -8.38 -23.15
N THR A 490 38.39 -8.11 -23.42
CA THR A 490 39.25 -8.97 -24.26
C THR A 490 40.12 -9.84 -23.38
N LYS A 491 40.13 -11.17 -23.63
CA LYS A 491 40.97 -12.10 -22.90
C LYS A 491 42.44 -11.84 -23.18
N VAL A 492 43.24 -11.73 -22.12
CA VAL A 492 44.69 -11.57 -22.13
C VAL A 492 45.31 -12.57 -21.17
N ASP A 493 46.64 -12.61 -21.10
CA ASP A 493 47.34 -13.52 -20.18
C ASP A 493 47.02 -13.16 -18.72
N GLY A 494 46.53 -14.14 -17.97
CA GLY A 494 46.16 -14.02 -16.55
C GLY A 494 44.87 -13.22 -16.25
N GLY A 495 44.13 -12.73 -17.26
CA GLY A 495 42.94 -11.92 -17.00
C GLY A 495 42.27 -11.36 -18.25
N TRP A 496 41.67 -10.21 -18.10
CA TRP A 496 40.87 -9.52 -19.10
C TRP A 496 41.27 -8.04 -19.18
N ARG A 497 41.19 -7.48 -20.36
CA ARG A 497 41.33 -6.06 -20.59
C ARG A 497 39.99 -5.46 -20.94
N ILE A 498 39.53 -4.50 -20.14
CA ILE A 498 38.20 -3.90 -20.26
C ILE A 498 38.34 -2.48 -20.83
N ASP A 499 37.56 -2.21 -21.89
CA ASP A 499 37.46 -0.93 -22.55
C ASP A 499 35.99 -0.52 -22.68
N GLY A 500 35.64 0.69 -22.19
CA GLY A 500 34.26 1.20 -22.28
C GLY A 500 33.99 2.45 -21.47
N ASN A 501 32.74 2.87 -21.50
CA ASN A 501 32.29 4.04 -20.79
C ASN A 501 30.97 3.74 -20.06
N LYS A 502 30.96 3.86 -18.75
CA LYS A 502 29.80 3.63 -17.88
C LYS A 502 29.27 4.93 -17.34
N VAL A 503 27.94 5.05 -17.24
CA VAL A 503 27.27 6.27 -16.76
C VAL A 503 26.26 5.96 -15.66
N TRP A 504 25.86 6.97 -14.93
CA TRP A 504 24.89 6.90 -13.82
C TRP A 504 25.40 6.06 -12.65
N ASN A 505 26.72 6.00 -12.46
CA ASN A 505 27.32 5.20 -11.41
C ASN A 505 27.29 5.97 -10.08
N SER A 506 26.39 5.59 -9.18
CA SER A 506 26.30 6.19 -7.85
C SER A 506 27.58 5.95 -7.07
N LYS A 507 28.08 7.00 -6.39
CA LYS A 507 29.23 6.92 -5.47
C LYS A 507 30.53 6.39 -6.09
N ALA A 508 30.68 6.37 -7.42
CA ALA A 508 31.89 5.81 -8.04
C ALA A 508 33.19 6.53 -7.62
N TYR A 509 33.12 7.81 -7.23
CA TYR A 509 34.27 8.58 -6.73
C TYR A 509 34.74 8.15 -5.31
N GLU A 510 33.88 7.47 -4.54
CA GLU A 510 34.20 6.90 -3.24
C GLU A 510 34.44 5.38 -3.28
N ALA A 511 34.07 4.74 -4.39
CA ALA A 511 34.05 3.29 -4.50
C ALA A 511 35.45 2.68 -4.56
N HIS A 512 35.63 1.58 -3.85
CA HIS A 512 36.80 0.73 -3.92
C HIS A 512 36.65 -0.33 -5.00
N TRP A 513 35.42 -0.86 -5.18
CA TRP A 513 35.11 -1.90 -6.14
C TRP A 513 33.87 -1.55 -6.97
N GLY A 514 33.92 -1.92 -8.27
CA GLY A 514 32.81 -1.81 -9.19
C GLY A 514 32.33 -3.17 -9.67
N ILE A 515 31.00 -3.44 -9.57
CA ILE A 515 30.40 -4.56 -10.30
C ILE A 515 30.16 -4.14 -11.75
N CYS A 516 30.81 -4.80 -12.72
CA CYS A 516 30.86 -4.37 -14.11
C CYS A 516 30.31 -5.42 -15.07
N LEU A 517 29.45 -5.00 -16.00
CA LEU A 517 29.04 -5.80 -17.14
C LEU A 517 29.87 -5.41 -18.35
N ALA A 518 30.51 -6.39 -18.99
CA ALA A 518 31.24 -6.18 -20.22
C ALA A 518 31.03 -7.34 -21.21
N ARG A 519 31.15 -7.06 -22.49
CA ARG A 519 30.98 -8.01 -23.59
C ARG A 519 32.24 -8.77 -23.85
N THR A 520 32.24 -10.06 -23.60
CA THR A 520 33.34 -10.99 -23.84
C THR A 520 33.24 -11.69 -25.20
N ASP A 521 32.02 -11.77 -25.76
CA ASP A 521 31.76 -12.35 -27.08
C ASP A 521 30.75 -11.46 -27.84
N ARG A 522 31.24 -10.88 -28.96
CA ARG A 522 30.43 -9.98 -29.80
C ARG A 522 29.56 -10.73 -30.80
N ASP A 523 29.89 -11.98 -31.10
CA ASP A 523 29.19 -12.80 -32.07
C ASP A 523 28.06 -13.63 -31.42
N ALA A 524 28.10 -13.78 -30.11
CA ALA A 524 27.07 -14.47 -29.34
C ALA A 524 25.74 -13.69 -29.31
N PRO A 525 24.61 -14.40 -29.11
CA PRO A 525 23.32 -13.75 -28.86
C PRO A 525 23.42 -12.70 -27.72
N LYS A 526 22.70 -11.59 -27.85
CA LYS A 526 22.78 -10.37 -27.05
C LYS A 526 23.05 -10.58 -25.56
N HIS A 527 22.33 -11.53 -24.92
CA HIS A 527 22.45 -11.82 -23.49
C HIS A 527 23.56 -12.84 -23.14
N ARG A 528 24.03 -13.63 -24.11
CA ARG A 528 25.04 -14.69 -23.89
C ARG A 528 26.48 -14.24 -24.09
N GLY A 529 26.66 -13.06 -24.64
CA GLY A 529 28.00 -12.48 -24.86
C GLY A 529 28.48 -11.58 -23.73
N ILE A 530 27.75 -11.51 -22.60
CA ILE A 530 28.03 -10.61 -21.47
C ILE A 530 28.63 -11.40 -20.32
N SER A 531 29.67 -10.87 -19.69
CA SER A 531 30.28 -11.40 -18.47
C SER A 531 30.22 -10.36 -17.33
N PHE A 532 30.38 -10.82 -16.10
CA PHE A 532 30.28 -10.01 -14.91
C PHE A 532 31.65 -9.95 -14.20
N PHE A 533 32.18 -8.76 -14.00
CA PHE A 533 33.50 -8.51 -13.46
C PHE A 533 33.46 -7.69 -12.18
N LEU A 534 34.39 -7.94 -11.28
CA LEU A 534 34.73 -7.10 -10.15
C LEU A 534 35.92 -6.23 -10.59
N VAL A 535 35.70 -4.91 -10.63
CA VAL A 535 36.73 -3.94 -11.08
C VAL A 535 37.26 -3.20 -9.86
N ASP A 536 38.57 -3.26 -9.64
CA ASP A 536 39.23 -2.37 -8.68
C ASP A 536 39.19 -0.93 -9.22
N MET A 537 38.51 -0.06 -8.50
CA MET A 537 38.33 1.33 -8.92
C MET A 537 39.60 2.17 -8.87
N SER A 538 40.65 1.67 -8.22
CA SER A 538 41.98 2.27 -8.19
C SER A 538 42.91 1.77 -9.31
N ALA A 539 42.44 0.79 -10.11
CA ALA A 539 43.25 0.19 -11.17
C ALA A 539 43.67 1.23 -12.25
N PRO A 540 44.88 1.11 -12.82
CA PRO A 540 45.28 1.95 -13.96
C PRO A 540 44.27 1.85 -15.10
N GLY A 541 43.89 2.99 -15.68
CA GLY A 541 42.90 3.07 -16.76
C GLY A 541 41.46 3.33 -16.30
N VAL A 542 41.18 3.34 -14.98
CA VAL A 542 39.88 3.78 -14.43
C VAL A 542 39.91 5.30 -14.23
N GLU A 543 38.99 6.01 -14.86
CA GLU A 543 38.82 7.44 -14.67
C GLU A 543 37.36 7.73 -14.27
N VAL A 544 37.16 8.38 -13.12
CA VAL A 544 35.84 8.75 -12.60
C VAL A 544 35.60 10.23 -12.82
N ARG A 545 34.49 10.58 -13.49
CA ARG A 545 34.11 11.95 -13.81
C ARG A 545 32.74 12.25 -13.19
N PRO A 546 32.59 13.29 -12.33
CA PRO A 546 31.32 13.63 -11.76
C PRO A 546 30.34 14.12 -12.82
N LEU A 547 29.10 13.63 -12.76
CA LEU A 547 27.98 14.12 -13.56
C LEU A 547 27.17 15.10 -12.73
N ARG A 548 27.01 16.33 -13.23
CA ARG A 548 26.20 17.33 -12.55
C ARG A 548 24.71 17.10 -12.85
N GLU A 549 23.95 16.80 -11.82
CA GLU A 549 22.51 16.54 -11.87
C GLU A 549 21.68 17.84 -11.96
N ALA A 550 20.39 17.72 -12.29
CA ALA A 550 19.46 18.85 -12.43
C ALA A 550 19.34 19.69 -11.13
N ASN A 551 19.47 19.05 -9.98
CA ASN A 551 19.46 19.70 -8.66
C ASN A 551 20.81 20.32 -8.25
N GLY A 552 21.82 20.24 -9.13
CA GLY A 552 23.18 20.79 -8.91
C GLY A 552 24.15 19.87 -8.18
N ASP A 553 23.70 18.71 -7.68
CA ASP A 553 24.56 17.70 -7.06
C ASP A 553 25.33 16.89 -8.09
N SER A 554 26.26 16.05 -7.65
CA SER A 554 27.01 15.12 -8.47
C SER A 554 27.11 13.75 -7.77
N MET A 555 25.94 13.18 -7.45
CA MET A 555 25.89 11.85 -6.85
C MET A 555 26.23 10.76 -7.88
N PHE A 556 25.87 10.99 -9.14
CA PHE A 556 26.18 10.09 -10.23
C PHE A 556 27.50 10.48 -10.92
N ASN A 557 28.13 9.47 -11.49
CA ASN A 557 29.43 9.62 -12.18
C ASN A 557 29.41 8.91 -13.53
N GLU A 558 30.23 9.39 -14.43
CA GLU A 558 30.73 8.67 -15.60
C GLU A 558 32.01 7.96 -15.17
N VAL A 559 32.20 6.71 -15.60
CA VAL A 559 33.40 5.93 -15.37
C VAL A 559 33.94 5.46 -16.71
N VAL A 560 35.09 5.99 -17.09
CA VAL A 560 35.81 5.57 -18.29
C VAL A 560 36.77 4.44 -17.92
N LEU A 561 36.69 3.35 -18.66
CA LEU A 561 37.58 2.19 -18.57
C LEU A 561 38.46 2.16 -19.84
N ASP A 562 39.76 2.46 -19.71
CA ASP A 562 40.70 2.51 -20.79
C ASP A 562 41.78 1.43 -20.60
N GLY A 563 41.57 0.27 -21.21
CA GLY A 563 42.42 -0.87 -21.10
C GLY A 563 42.63 -1.42 -19.70
N VAL A 564 41.59 -1.32 -18.84
CA VAL A 564 41.66 -1.74 -17.43
C VAL A 564 41.90 -3.25 -17.35
N PHE A 565 42.97 -3.66 -16.68
CA PHE A 565 43.25 -5.07 -16.44
C PHE A 565 42.46 -5.59 -15.25
N VAL A 566 41.72 -6.68 -15.48
CA VAL A 566 40.95 -7.40 -14.46
C VAL A 566 41.44 -8.85 -14.43
N PRO A 567 41.99 -9.34 -13.30
CA PRO A 567 42.41 -10.73 -13.15
C PRO A 567 41.30 -11.74 -13.40
N ASP A 568 41.64 -12.95 -13.79
CA ASP A 568 40.65 -14.04 -13.92
C ASP A 568 39.95 -14.36 -12.60
N ALA A 569 40.61 -14.15 -11.47
CA ALA A 569 40.04 -14.30 -10.14
C ALA A 569 38.90 -13.31 -9.85
N ASP A 570 38.76 -12.23 -10.62
CA ASP A 570 37.75 -11.20 -10.48
C ASP A 570 36.56 -11.31 -11.47
N LEU A 571 36.49 -12.41 -12.21
CA LEU A 571 35.32 -12.80 -12.97
C LEU A 571 34.32 -13.54 -12.06
N VAL A 572 33.06 -13.10 -12.03
CA VAL A 572 31.99 -13.75 -11.28
C VAL A 572 31.19 -14.66 -12.20
N GLY A 573 31.11 -15.92 -11.89
CA GLY A 573 30.52 -16.95 -12.75
C GLY A 573 31.45 -17.31 -13.94
N ALA A 574 30.87 -17.85 -15.01
CA ALA A 574 31.59 -18.20 -16.20
C ALA A 574 31.52 -17.12 -17.29
N PRO A 575 32.51 -17.05 -18.24
CA PRO A 575 32.41 -16.17 -19.38
C PRO A 575 31.11 -16.38 -20.16
N GLY A 576 30.40 -15.29 -20.49
CA GLY A 576 29.12 -15.31 -21.20
C GLY A 576 27.89 -15.52 -20.28
N GLU A 577 28.06 -15.77 -18.98
CA GLU A 577 26.97 -15.94 -18.02
C GLU A 577 26.64 -14.65 -17.24
N GLY A 578 27.30 -13.54 -17.51
CA GLY A 578 27.12 -12.29 -16.76
C GLY A 578 25.70 -11.75 -16.74
N TRP A 579 24.89 -12.06 -17.75
CA TRP A 579 23.47 -11.68 -17.73
C TRP A 579 22.66 -12.43 -16.67
N LYS A 580 23.00 -13.67 -16.40
CA LYS A 580 22.41 -14.48 -15.33
C LYS A 580 22.73 -13.84 -13.96
N VAL A 581 23.99 -13.50 -13.74
CA VAL A 581 24.45 -12.82 -12.51
C VAL A 581 23.79 -11.44 -12.37
N ALA A 582 23.74 -10.64 -13.44
CA ALA A 582 23.08 -9.33 -13.44
C ALA A 582 21.60 -9.39 -13.06
N ARG A 583 20.88 -10.46 -13.41
CA ARG A 583 19.47 -10.62 -13.02
C ARG A 583 19.31 -10.73 -11.50
N THR A 584 20.19 -11.42 -10.81
CA THR A 584 20.22 -11.49 -9.34
C THR A 584 20.54 -10.11 -8.75
N THR A 585 21.54 -9.42 -9.27
CA THR A 585 21.85 -8.03 -8.88
C THR A 585 20.63 -7.12 -9.00
N LEU A 586 19.99 -7.08 -10.19
CA LEU A 586 18.83 -6.21 -10.46
C LEU A 586 17.58 -6.60 -9.66
N ALA A 587 17.44 -7.87 -9.28
CA ALA A 587 16.33 -8.30 -8.41
C ALA A 587 16.51 -7.75 -6.98
N ASN A 588 17.73 -7.88 -6.43
CA ASN A 588 18.04 -7.35 -5.09
C ASN A 588 18.06 -5.81 -5.07
N GLU A 589 18.53 -5.15 -6.13
CA GLU A 589 18.44 -3.70 -6.30
C GLU A 589 16.98 -3.21 -6.18
N ARG A 590 16.03 -3.86 -6.88
CA ARG A 590 14.61 -3.49 -6.79
C ARG A 590 14.04 -3.65 -5.37
N VAL A 591 14.43 -4.70 -4.66
CA VAL A 591 14.01 -4.90 -3.26
C VAL A 591 14.59 -3.83 -2.36
N ALA A 592 15.88 -3.55 -2.47
CA ALA A 592 16.55 -2.51 -1.68
C ALA A 592 15.94 -1.11 -1.97
N MET A 593 15.73 -0.77 -3.24
CA MET A 593 15.13 0.51 -3.66
C MET A 593 13.64 0.63 -3.32
N GLY A 594 12.92 -0.49 -3.17
CA GLY A 594 11.52 -0.49 -2.75
C GLY A 594 11.36 -0.29 -1.24
N ASN A 595 12.28 -0.79 -0.44
CA ASN A 595 12.24 -0.73 1.02
C ASN A 595 12.94 0.51 1.61
N THR A 596 13.86 1.11 0.86
CA THR A 596 14.56 2.32 1.30
C THR A 596 14.04 3.48 0.46
N PRO A 597 13.45 4.52 1.03
CA PRO A 597 13.26 5.76 0.30
C PRO A 597 14.65 6.22 -0.12
N VAL A 598 14.94 6.00 -1.40
CA VAL A 598 16.26 6.26 -1.98
C VAL A 598 16.78 7.58 -1.46
N ALA A 599 17.99 7.52 -0.94
CA ALA A 599 18.78 8.63 -0.46
C ALA A 599 18.89 9.78 -1.47
N SER A 600 17.81 10.56 -1.62
CA SER A 600 18.00 11.96 -1.86
C SER A 600 18.38 12.53 -0.51
N GLY A 601 19.54 13.09 -0.32
CA GLY A 601 19.95 13.76 0.92
C GLY A 601 19.03 14.94 1.30
N TYR A 602 17.85 15.02 0.70
CA TYR A 602 16.82 16.05 0.81
C TYR A 602 15.48 15.39 1.16
N ARG A 603 15.37 14.80 2.34
CA ARG A 603 14.08 14.37 2.87
C ARG A 603 13.41 15.52 3.60
N PHE A 604 12.13 15.73 3.29
CA PHE A 604 11.22 16.48 4.15
C PHE A 604 10.24 15.49 4.77
N ASP A 605 10.02 15.65 6.06
CA ASP A 605 8.81 15.14 6.68
C ASP A 605 7.69 16.16 6.42
N PRO A 606 6.67 15.83 5.62
CA PRO A 606 5.58 16.76 5.33
C PRO A 606 4.84 17.21 6.59
N VAL A 607 4.81 16.37 7.64
CA VAL A 607 4.19 16.69 8.93
C VAL A 607 4.99 17.76 9.65
N GLU A 608 6.30 17.61 9.73
CA GLU A 608 7.19 18.62 10.34
C GLU A 608 7.14 19.95 9.59
N VAL A 609 7.12 19.91 8.25
CA VAL A 609 6.96 21.12 7.45
C VAL A 609 5.61 21.78 7.75
N ALA A 610 4.52 21.03 7.74
CA ALA A 610 3.19 21.56 8.04
C ALA A 610 3.10 22.16 9.46
N ARG A 611 3.76 21.55 10.45
CA ARG A 611 3.85 22.10 11.82
C ARG A 611 4.56 23.43 11.87
N SER A 612 5.53 23.67 11.00
CA SER A 612 6.31 24.92 10.94
C SER A 612 5.59 26.07 10.23
N LEU A 613 4.51 25.81 9.49
CA LEU A 613 3.73 26.84 8.80
C LEU A 613 2.96 27.72 9.81
N ASP A 614 2.69 28.97 9.41
CA ASP A 614 1.77 29.82 10.17
C ASP A 614 0.36 29.18 10.25
N PRO A 615 -0.48 29.57 11.22
CA PRO A 615 -1.76 28.90 11.45
C PRO A 615 -2.72 28.90 10.24
N ASP A 616 -2.77 29.99 9.46
CA ASP A 616 -3.69 30.12 8.33
C ASP A 616 -3.21 29.24 7.16
N THR A 617 -1.94 29.35 6.78
CA THR A 617 -1.32 28.51 5.76
C THR A 617 -1.40 27.02 6.13
N ARG A 618 -1.19 26.69 7.42
CA ARG A 618 -1.34 25.32 7.92
C ARG A 618 -2.76 24.83 7.76
N HIS A 619 -3.76 25.64 8.08
CA HIS A 619 -5.17 25.25 7.93
C HIS A 619 -5.50 24.91 6.47
N ASP A 620 -5.02 25.72 5.53
CA ASP A 620 -5.22 25.49 4.09
C ASP A 620 -4.43 24.26 3.58
N ALA A 621 -3.29 23.96 4.18
CA ALA A 621 -2.46 22.82 3.83
C ALA A 621 -3.03 21.47 4.32
N LEU A 622 -3.94 21.44 5.31
CA LEU A 622 -4.43 20.20 5.93
C LEU A 622 -4.97 19.15 4.93
N PRO A 623 -5.80 19.48 3.93
CA PRO A 623 -6.27 18.47 2.99
C PRO A 623 -5.14 17.87 2.14
N ALA A 624 -4.14 18.66 1.76
CA ALA A 624 -2.98 18.19 1.02
C ALA A 624 -2.07 17.32 1.90
N LEU A 625 -1.82 17.75 3.14
CA LEU A 625 -1.11 16.95 4.15
C LEU A 625 -1.80 15.61 4.36
N GLY A 626 -3.12 15.62 4.50
CA GLY A 626 -3.90 14.41 4.67
C GLY A 626 -3.79 13.46 3.49
N ARG A 627 -3.83 13.95 2.25
CA ARG A 627 -3.61 13.12 1.05
C ARG A 627 -2.20 12.52 1.03
N ILE A 628 -1.17 13.32 1.32
CA ILE A 628 0.22 12.84 1.37
C ILE A 628 0.37 11.74 2.43
N THR A 629 -0.02 12.03 3.67
CA THR A 629 0.16 11.07 4.79
C THR A 629 -0.71 9.83 4.64
N SER A 630 -1.86 9.93 3.98
CA SER A 630 -2.71 8.78 3.67
C SER A 630 -2.06 7.85 2.64
N THR A 631 -1.50 8.41 1.57
CA THR A 631 -0.80 7.60 0.57
C THR A 631 0.49 7.01 1.13
N THR A 632 1.26 7.78 1.92
CA THR A 632 2.44 7.25 2.65
C THR A 632 2.03 6.05 3.51
N GLY A 633 1.01 6.19 4.36
CA GLY A 633 0.54 5.09 5.22
C GLY A 633 0.05 3.86 4.43
N ALA A 634 -0.59 4.05 3.28
CA ALA A 634 -1.00 2.95 2.43
C ALA A 634 0.20 2.21 1.78
N LEU A 635 1.27 2.92 1.43
CA LEU A 635 2.51 2.34 0.92
C LEU A 635 3.29 1.61 2.01
N ASP A 636 3.35 2.17 3.23
CA ASP A 636 3.92 1.51 4.39
C ASP A 636 3.16 0.21 4.72
N ALA A 637 1.83 0.26 4.69
CA ALA A 637 0.99 -0.92 4.86
C ALA A 637 1.24 -1.97 3.77
N LEU A 638 1.46 -1.57 2.51
CA LEU A 638 1.83 -2.49 1.42
C LEU A 638 3.18 -3.16 1.67
N ALA A 639 4.16 -2.41 2.17
CA ALA A 639 5.45 -2.96 2.58
C ALA A 639 5.30 -3.95 3.76
N HIS A 640 4.53 -3.60 4.79
CA HIS A 640 4.24 -4.46 5.94
C HIS A 640 3.56 -5.77 5.53
N ARG A 641 2.57 -5.72 4.64
CA ARG A 641 1.89 -6.92 4.10
C ARG A 641 2.87 -7.83 3.37
N SER A 642 3.82 -7.27 2.62
CA SER A 642 4.89 -8.05 1.96
C SER A 642 5.79 -8.77 2.96
N VAL A 643 6.06 -8.12 4.10
CA VAL A 643 6.82 -8.72 5.21
C VAL A 643 6.03 -9.86 5.87
N LEU A 644 4.75 -9.64 6.19
CA LEU A 644 3.89 -10.65 6.81
C LEU A 644 3.71 -11.90 5.93
N LYS A 645 3.63 -11.74 4.61
CA LYS A 645 3.63 -12.87 3.68
C LYS A 645 4.91 -13.69 3.78
N ARG A 646 6.07 -13.04 3.87
CA ARG A 646 7.34 -13.75 4.09
C ARG A 646 7.38 -14.49 5.42
N LEU A 647 6.83 -13.89 6.49
CA LEU A 647 6.68 -14.56 7.79
C LEU A 647 5.81 -15.82 7.72
N SER A 648 4.77 -15.80 6.88
CA SER A 648 3.88 -16.94 6.63
C SER A 648 4.44 -17.94 5.61
N GLY A 649 5.70 -17.79 5.16
CA GLY A 649 6.33 -18.68 4.17
C GLY A 649 5.84 -18.47 2.73
N LEU A 650 5.06 -17.44 2.47
CA LEU A 650 4.58 -17.06 1.15
C LEU A 650 5.59 -16.15 0.44
N ASN A 651 5.75 -16.36 -0.87
CA ASN A 651 6.60 -15.47 -1.66
C ASN A 651 5.87 -14.14 -1.91
N PRO A 652 6.40 -12.97 -1.48
CA PRO A 652 5.78 -11.68 -1.74
C PRO A 652 5.77 -11.30 -3.22
N GLY A 653 6.66 -11.87 -4.03
CA GLY A 653 6.68 -11.83 -5.51
C GLY A 653 6.62 -10.44 -6.14
N VAL A 654 5.44 -9.94 -6.29
CA VAL A 654 5.09 -8.84 -7.20
C VAL A 654 4.96 -7.47 -6.54
N GLU A 655 4.83 -7.44 -5.22
CA GLU A 655 4.59 -6.22 -4.44
C GLU A 655 5.75 -5.22 -4.55
N ALA A 656 6.99 -5.70 -4.66
CA ALA A 656 8.16 -4.84 -4.76
C ALA A 656 8.12 -3.93 -5.99
N SER A 657 7.65 -4.45 -7.16
CA SER A 657 7.50 -3.62 -8.37
C SER A 657 6.35 -2.61 -8.25
N ALA A 658 5.23 -3.01 -7.64
CA ALA A 658 4.11 -2.11 -7.38
C ALA A 658 4.51 -1.03 -6.37
N LEU A 659 5.15 -1.41 -5.28
CA LEU A 659 5.63 -0.50 -4.24
C LEU A 659 6.63 0.52 -4.82
N LYS A 660 7.63 0.07 -5.60
CA LYS A 660 8.60 0.98 -6.24
C LYS A 660 7.93 1.99 -7.15
N ALA A 661 7.01 1.54 -8.02
CA ALA A 661 6.33 2.41 -8.96
C ALA A 661 5.46 3.45 -8.24
N ALA A 662 4.66 3.01 -7.26
CA ALA A 662 3.79 3.89 -6.48
C ALA A 662 4.57 4.86 -5.59
N SER A 663 5.65 4.39 -4.92
CA SER A 663 6.48 5.24 -4.06
C SER A 663 7.22 6.32 -4.82
N ALA A 664 7.76 6.01 -6.01
CA ALA A 664 8.47 7.01 -6.82
C ALA A 664 7.54 8.15 -7.25
N GLN A 665 6.31 7.82 -7.68
CA GLN A 665 5.29 8.80 -8.05
C GLN A 665 4.87 9.61 -6.81
N HIS A 666 4.54 8.92 -5.72
CA HIS A 666 4.10 9.56 -4.48
C HIS A 666 5.14 10.54 -3.90
N ILE A 667 6.42 10.17 -3.87
CA ILE A 667 7.49 11.06 -3.37
C ILE A 667 7.60 12.29 -4.26
N THR A 668 7.45 12.14 -5.56
CA THR A 668 7.47 13.28 -6.50
C THR A 668 6.32 14.24 -6.21
N ASP A 669 5.09 13.72 -6.08
CA ASP A 669 3.89 14.52 -5.82
C ASP A 669 3.94 15.18 -4.43
N ALA A 670 4.36 14.44 -3.40
CA ALA A 670 4.52 14.95 -2.04
C ALA A 670 5.58 16.07 -1.96
N THR A 671 6.70 15.90 -2.66
CA THR A 671 7.76 16.92 -2.68
C THR A 671 7.31 18.18 -3.43
N ALA A 672 6.54 18.03 -4.53
CA ALA A 672 5.93 19.14 -5.23
C ALA A 672 4.98 19.93 -4.31
N GLN A 673 4.16 19.22 -3.53
CA GLN A 673 3.24 19.86 -2.59
C GLN A 673 3.98 20.58 -1.45
N VAL A 674 5.03 19.99 -0.92
CA VAL A 674 5.89 20.66 0.09
C VAL A 674 6.52 21.91 -0.48
N LEU A 675 6.97 21.87 -1.75
CA LEU A 675 7.51 23.05 -2.45
C LEU A 675 6.48 24.18 -2.49
N GLU A 676 5.22 23.88 -2.81
CA GLU A 676 4.13 24.86 -2.84
C GLU A 676 3.90 25.54 -1.47
N TRP A 677 4.03 24.81 -0.36
CA TRP A 677 3.85 25.36 0.98
C TRP A 677 4.90 26.41 1.36
N PHE A 678 6.10 26.33 0.78
CA PHE A 678 7.12 27.37 0.94
C PHE A 678 6.85 28.63 0.10
N GLY A 679 5.93 28.56 -0.88
CA GLY A 679 5.56 29.68 -1.71
C GLY A 679 6.75 30.32 -2.44
N PRO A 680 6.80 31.68 -2.56
CA PRO A 680 7.88 32.35 -3.27
C PRO A 680 9.28 32.11 -2.71
N GLU A 681 9.41 31.76 -1.43
CA GLU A 681 10.69 31.43 -0.81
C GLU A 681 11.36 30.20 -1.44
N ALA A 682 10.56 29.31 -2.04
CA ALA A 682 11.08 28.15 -2.78
C ALA A 682 11.84 28.53 -4.06
N ALA A 683 11.63 29.72 -4.61
CA ALA A 683 12.37 30.21 -5.77
C ALA A 683 13.75 30.78 -5.41
N LEU A 684 14.05 30.91 -4.12
CA LEU A 684 15.29 31.48 -3.62
C LEU A 684 16.31 30.36 -3.23
N GLY A 685 17.57 30.73 -3.09
CA GLY A 685 18.61 29.90 -2.44
C GLY A 685 19.58 29.16 -3.37
N GLY A 686 19.36 29.11 -4.67
CA GLY A 686 20.30 28.50 -5.63
C GLY A 686 20.49 27.00 -5.42
N LEU A 687 21.66 26.47 -5.85
CA LEU A 687 21.96 25.04 -5.86
C LEU A 687 23.10 24.64 -4.89
N GLY A 688 23.48 25.51 -3.96
CA GLY A 688 24.57 25.26 -3.02
C GLY A 688 24.28 24.10 -2.05
N PRO A 689 25.31 23.55 -1.39
CA PRO A 689 25.13 22.47 -0.41
C PRO A 689 24.41 22.92 0.85
N ASP A 690 24.54 24.20 1.22
CA ASP A 690 24.02 24.77 2.46
C ASP A 690 22.63 25.41 2.34
N VAL A 691 21.91 25.09 1.26
CA VAL A 691 20.56 25.61 1.00
C VAL A 691 19.56 25.09 2.03
N THR A 692 18.78 26.00 2.64
CA THR A 692 17.78 25.67 3.67
C THR A 692 16.37 26.13 3.24
N GLY A 693 15.36 25.78 4.02
CA GLY A 693 13.98 26.24 3.80
C GLY A 693 13.44 25.91 2.41
N GLY A 694 12.80 26.89 1.77
CA GLY A 694 12.18 26.74 0.45
C GLY A 694 13.16 26.35 -0.65
N GLY A 695 14.37 26.90 -0.64
CA GLY A 695 15.41 26.51 -1.61
C GLY A 695 15.82 25.05 -1.50
N ARG A 696 15.85 24.49 -0.26
CA ARG A 696 16.07 23.05 -0.05
C ARG A 696 14.89 22.23 -0.59
N ALA A 697 13.66 22.70 -0.45
CA ALA A 697 12.48 22.05 -1.02
C ALA A 697 12.55 22.02 -2.55
N ALA A 698 12.95 23.13 -3.19
CA ALA A 698 13.14 23.20 -4.64
C ALA A 698 14.22 22.20 -5.10
N LYS A 699 15.35 22.14 -4.38
CA LYS A 699 16.44 21.22 -4.68
C LYS A 699 16.01 19.76 -4.52
N ALA A 700 15.19 19.45 -3.51
CA ALA A 700 14.60 18.12 -3.31
C ALA A 700 13.67 17.73 -4.47
N TYR A 701 12.80 18.65 -4.90
CA TYR A 701 11.91 18.40 -6.04
C TYR A 701 12.70 18.18 -7.33
N LEU A 702 13.72 18.98 -7.60
CA LEU A 702 14.62 18.80 -8.75
C LEU A 702 15.42 17.48 -8.72
N ALA A 703 15.50 16.82 -7.56
CA ALA A 703 16.12 15.52 -7.42
C ALA A 703 15.17 14.34 -7.69
N THR A 704 13.85 14.55 -7.75
CA THR A 704 12.86 13.47 -7.88
C THR A 704 12.92 12.70 -9.21
N PRO A 705 13.33 13.26 -10.37
CA PRO A 705 13.40 12.49 -11.62
C PRO A 705 14.25 11.23 -11.51
N LYS A 706 15.27 11.22 -10.66
CA LYS A 706 16.10 10.03 -10.45
C LYS A 706 15.32 8.84 -9.88
N LEU A 707 14.25 9.08 -9.11
CA LEU A 707 13.37 8.04 -8.55
C LEU A 707 12.48 7.42 -9.63
N LEU A 708 12.06 8.23 -10.62
CA LEU A 708 11.23 7.78 -11.73
C LEU A 708 12.04 7.02 -12.80
N ILE A 709 13.35 7.27 -12.88
CA ILE A 709 14.25 6.73 -13.91
C ILE A 709 15.08 5.55 -13.38
N GLY A 710 15.70 5.71 -12.20
CA GLY A 710 16.63 4.74 -11.62
C GLY A 710 15.97 3.42 -11.22
N GLY A 711 16.70 2.31 -11.29
CA GLY A 711 16.18 0.97 -11.00
C GLY A 711 15.09 0.48 -11.99
N GLY A 712 15.07 1.04 -13.20
CA GLY A 712 14.04 0.86 -14.25
C GLY A 712 12.98 1.95 -14.20
N THR A 713 12.76 2.60 -15.34
CA THR A 713 11.74 3.66 -15.47
C THR A 713 10.35 3.14 -15.11
N LEU A 714 9.42 4.06 -14.83
CA LEU A 714 8.02 3.72 -14.54
C LEU A 714 7.45 2.80 -15.64
N GLU A 715 7.71 3.09 -16.93
CA GLU A 715 7.22 2.31 -18.07
C GLU A 715 7.79 0.88 -18.05
N ILE A 716 9.05 0.71 -17.66
CA ILE A 716 9.66 -0.63 -17.50
C ILE A 716 9.01 -1.39 -16.36
N GLN A 717 8.74 -0.74 -15.22
CA GLN A 717 8.02 -1.37 -14.10
C GLN A 717 6.60 -1.77 -14.51
N LEU A 718 5.87 -0.90 -15.23
CA LEU A 718 4.55 -1.21 -15.76
C LEU A 718 4.58 -2.39 -16.75
N ASN A 719 5.62 -2.50 -17.59
CA ASN A 719 5.81 -3.66 -18.46
C ASN A 719 6.08 -4.94 -17.66
N VAL A 720 6.91 -4.89 -16.61
CA VAL A 720 7.16 -6.03 -15.73
C VAL A 720 5.87 -6.49 -15.05
N ILE A 721 5.10 -5.55 -14.49
CA ILE A 721 3.81 -5.86 -13.87
C ILE A 721 2.85 -6.48 -14.89
N SER A 722 2.67 -5.85 -16.03
CA SER A 722 1.70 -6.30 -17.03
C SER A 722 2.04 -7.67 -17.64
N GLU A 723 3.32 -7.93 -17.92
CA GLU A 723 3.74 -9.15 -18.61
C GLU A 723 4.03 -10.31 -17.66
N GLN A 724 4.71 -10.04 -16.53
CA GLN A 724 5.15 -11.12 -15.64
C GLN A 724 4.14 -11.43 -14.53
N ILE A 725 3.36 -10.43 -14.11
CA ILE A 725 2.37 -10.56 -13.03
C ILE A 725 0.98 -10.80 -13.60
N LEU A 726 0.53 -9.89 -14.48
CA LEU A 726 -0.81 -9.94 -15.04
C LEU A 726 -0.92 -10.90 -16.24
N GLY A 727 0.21 -11.38 -16.78
CA GLY A 727 0.25 -12.34 -17.88
C GLY A 727 -0.28 -11.81 -19.19
N LEU A 728 -0.12 -10.50 -19.46
CA LEU A 728 -0.46 -9.90 -20.74
C LEU A 728 0.58 -10.25 -21.81
N PRO A 729 0.17 -10.34 -23.10
CA PRO A 729 1.09 -10.68 -24.20
C PRO A 729 2.21 -9.65 -24.33
N ARG A 730 3.41 -10.11 -24.66
CA ARG A 730 4.52 -9.22 -25.02
C ARG A 730 4.21 -8.47 -26.30
N GLU A 731 4.76 -7.27 -26.42
CA GLU A 731 4.68 -6.52 -27.67
C GLU A 731 5.45 -7.25 -28.77
N PRO A 732 4.89 -7.39 -29.97
CA PRO A 732 5.62 -7.97 -31.11
C PRO A 732 6.88 -7.14 -31.36
N ARG A 733 7.99 -7.83 -31.60
CA ARG A 733 9.25 -7.21 -32.01
C ARG A 733 9.23 -6.80 -33.46
#